data_85e81bb57bb6c70110bf35d4850d3f64
#
_entry.id   85e81bb57bb6c70110bf35d4850d3f64
#
_cell.length_a   1.000
_cell.length_b   1.000
_cell.length_c   1.000
_cell.angle_alpha   90.00
_cell.angle_beta   90.00
_cell.angle_gamma   90.00
#
_symmetry.space_group_name_H-M   'P 1'
#
loop_
_entity.id
_entity.type
_entity.pdbx_description
1 polymer ?
#
loop_
_entity_poly.entity_id
_entity_poly.type
_entity_poly.pdbx_seq_one_letter_code
_entity_poly.pdbx_strand_id
1 'polypeptide(L)'
;MHRLPKMRNVAGLSTSEAQKSADMFLKCRYLDELTGGRGIVFATGTPVSNSMTELYTMMRYLQYDTLQRLGMTHFDCWASTFGETTTAMELAPEGTGYRARTRFAKFFNLPELMNLFREAADIKTSDQLNLPVPKADFQTIVVPPSAHQKAMVAELSERAAAVHSGMVDPTEDNMLKITSDGRKLGLDQRLMNPLLPDDPDSKLNACVNRVFQIWEGGKEEKHTQLLFCDLSTPKGDGTFNVYEDIKGKLLAKGVPAEEIAFIHDAKTEVQKKELFGRVRAGQVRVLLGSTQKMGAGTNVQDRLIAIHHLDVGWRPSDMTQRNGRGIRQGNRNAKIQIFQYVTEGTFDAYLYQTLENKQKFISQIMTSKSPVRSCEDVDEQALSYAEIKALCAGNPLIREKMDLDVEVARLRLLKADHQSQQYRLEDRLLRWFPAEMENLQEVIHGLEADLETAAAHPLPPEGFAGMEVQGQLLSEKETAGAAILAACRELKGTEAVAFGSYRGLQMELSFDSFSREYQMVLKGKTRHPVTLGSDLRGNLFRLDHALAGIPVRLEQAGARLADLQNQQEAARAELGKPFPQESLLREKSDRLAELDALLNMEEGREETEHRKNREGRPSVLTGLNVKTVPHPSGKQRETRETSEEVL
;
A
#
# COMPACT_ATOMS: atom_id res chain seq x y z
N MET A 1 13.68 -4.94 2.68
CA MET A 1 12.76 -5.05 3.82
C MET A 1 13.06 -6.34 4.56
N HIS A 2 13.31 -6.29 5.88
CA HIS A 2 13.37 -7.52 6.68
C HIS A 2 11.95 -7.96 6.96
N ARG A 3 11.57 -9.10 6.43
CA ARG A 3 10.23 -9.70 6.59
C ARG A 3 10.32 -10.97 7.41
N LEU A 4 9.34 -11.18 8.25
CA LEU A 4 9.12 -12.48 8.87
C LEU A 4 8.65 -13.50 7.80
N PRO A 5 8.85 -14.82 8.01
CA PRO A 5 8.54 -15.85 7.01
C PRO A 5 7.11 -15.83 6.46
N LYS A 6 6.15 -15.33 7.24
CA LYS A 6 4.72 -15.29 6.88
C LYS A 6 4.38 -14.39 5.69
N MET A 7 5.21 -13.37 5.40
CA MET A 7 4.95 -12.38 4.34
C MET A 7 5.88 -12.50 3.11
N ARG A 8 6.70 -13.56 3.02
CA ARG A 8 7.66 -13.73 1.91
C ARG A 8 7.03 -13.83 0.53
N ASN A 9 5.79 -14.31 0.44
CA ASN A 9 5.09 -14.58 -0.81
C ASN A 9 3.88 -13.67 -1.06
N VAL A 10 3.83 -12.49 -0.40
CA VAL A 10 2.75 -11.52 -0.62
C VAL A 10 3.01 -10.77 -1.92
N ALA A 11 2.05 -10.78 -2.84
CA ALA A 11 2.13 -10.05 -4.10
C ALA A 11 2.12 -8.53 -3.87
N GLY A 12 2.75 -7.79 -4.78
CA GLY A 12 2.86 -6.33 -4.70
C GLY A 12 3.98 -5.83 -3.78
N LEU A 13 4.63 -6.71 -3.01
CA LEU A 13 5.72 -6.34 -2.12
C LEU A 13 7.07 -6.73 -2.75
N SER A 14 7.81 -5.75 -3.28
CA SER A 14 9.16 -5.99 -3.81
C SER A 14 10.12 -6.44 -2.69
N THR A 15 10.79 -7.58 -2.91
CA THR A 15 11.77 -8.17 -1.98
C THR A 15 13.19 -8.07 -2.50
N SER A 16 13.56 -7.04 -3.22
CA SER A 16 14.94 -6.93 -3.69
C SER A 16 15.90 -6.66 -2.50
N GLU A 17 16.86 -7.53 -2.33
CA GLU A 17 17.99 -7.36 -1.39
C GLU A 17 19.09 -6.56 -2.09
N ALA A 18 18.81 -5.30 -2.43
CA ALA A 18 19.82 -4.45 -3.05
C ALA A 18 20.87 -4.04 -2.00
N GLN A 19 22.14 -4.37 -2.25
CA GLN A 19 23.27 -3.98 -1.39
C GLN A 19 23.27 -2.48 -1.08
N LYS A 20 22.94 -1.62 -2.06
CA LYS A 20 22.82 -0.15 -1.88
C LYS A 20 21.80 0.24 -0.81
N SER A 21 20.67 -0.48 -0.73
CA SER A 21 19.63 -0.19 0.27
C SER A 21 20.08 -0.57 1.68
N ALA A 22 20.76 -1.70 1.82
CA ALA A 22 21.31 -2.16 3.09
C ALA A 22 22.43 -1.22 3.57
N ASP A 23 23.36 -0.86 2.69
CA ASP A 23 24.47 0.05 2.98
C ASP A 23 23.96 1.44 3.39
N MET A 24 23.01 2.00 2.65
CA MET A 24 22.38 3.28 2.99
C MET A 24 21.71 3.21 4.37
N PHE A 25 20.98 2.12 4.66
CA PHE A 25 20.29 1.99 5.94
C PHE A 25 21.30 1.96 7.11
N LEU A 26 22.37 1.18 6.99
CA LEU A 26 23.43 1.10 8.03
C LEU A 26 24.10 2.47 8.26
N LYS A 27 24.41 3.21 7.19
CA LYS A 27 24.98 4.56 7.28
C LYS A 27 24.01 5.55 7.94
N CYS A 28 22.72 5.48 7.61
CA CYS A 28 21.70 6.30 8.25
C CYS A 28 21.59 5.98 9.75
N ARG A 29 21.56 4.70 10.14
CA ARG A 29 21.54 4.31 11.55
C ARG A 29 22.76 4.79 12.31
N TYR A 30 23.94 4.65 11.72
CA TYR A 30 25.18 5.16 12.33
C TYR A 30 25.15 6.68 12.53
N LEU A 31 24.64 7.44 11.54
CA LEU A 31 24.50 8.89 11.68
C LEU A 31 23.45 9.27 12.76
N ASP A 32 22.35 8.55 12.87
CA ASP A 32 21.36 8.74 13.91
C ASP A 32 21.95 8.56 15.31
N GLU A 33 22.75 7.51 15.51
CA GLU A 33 23.44 7.24 16.78
C GLU A 33 24.41 8.37 17.13
N LEU A 34 25.20 8.84 16.14
CA LEU A 34 26.15 9.93 16.34
C LEU A 34 25.50 11.29 16.64
N THR A 35 24.33 11.56 16.06
CA THR A 35 23.71 12.89 16.09
C THR A 35 22.48 12.96 17.01
N GLY A 36 22.12 11.87 17.66
CA GLY A 36 20.91 11.79 18.49
C GLY A 36 19.63 11.96 17.65
N GLY A 37 19.57 11.31 16.46
CA GLY A 37 18.40 11.32 15.60
C GLY A 37 18.22 12.57 14.72
N ARG A 38 19.26 13.38 14.51
CA ARG A 38 19.20 14.67 13.78
C ARG A 38 19.99 14.72 12.49
N GLY A 39 20.64 13.62 12.11
CA GLY A 39 21.60 13.60 10.99
C GLY A 39 20.99 13.37 9.60
N ILE A 40 19.70 13.05 9.50
CA ILE A 40 19.10 12.57 8.26
C ILE A 40 17.88 13.40 7.89
N VAL A 41 17.88 13.89 6.64
CA VAL A 41 16.76 14.63 6.05
C VAL A 41 16.43 14.03 4.68
N PHE A 42 15.18 13.62 4.50
CA PHE A 42 14.65 13.21 3.21
C PHE A 42 13.75 14.32 2.64
N ALA A 43 13.99 14.69 1.39
CA ALA A 43 13.18 15.67 0.67
C ALA A 43 12.61 15.02 -0.60
N THR A 44 11.29 14.98 -0.72
CA THR A 44 10.60 14.41 -1.87
C THR A 44 9.29 15.12 -2.15
N GLY A 45 8.92 15.25 -3.42
CA GLY A 45 7.59 15.71 -3.84
C GLY A 45 6.55 14.58 -3.91
N THR A 46 6.97 13.30 -3.75
CA THR A 46 6.12 12.12 -3.87
C THR A 46 6.53 11.08 -2.84
N PRO A 47 6.18 11.27 -1.55
CA PRO A 47 6.57 10.34 -0.49
C PRO A 47 5.93 8.95 -0.65
N VAL A 48 4.77 8.89 -1.29
CA VAL A 48 4.08 7.67 -1.73
C VAL A 48 3.96 7.75 -3.25
N SER A 49 4.64 6.85 -3.96
CA SER A 49 4.66 6.82 -5.42
C SER A 49 3.67 5.83 -6.02
N ASN A 50 3.42 4.71 -5.35
CA ASN A 50 2.57 3.64 -5.84
C ASN A 50 1.76 2.97 -4.72
N SER A 51 2.37 2.65 -3.59
CA SER A 51 1.74 1.91 -2.50
C SER A 51 2.02 2.55 -1.14
N MET A 52 1.06 2.48 -0.24
CA MET A 52 1.21 2.95 1.15
C MET A 52 2.30 2.20 1.93
N THR A 53 2.72 1.02 1.47
CA THR A 53 3.86 0.29 2.05
C THR A 53 5.18 1.08 1.96
N GLU A 54 5.26 2.06 1.07
CA GLU A 54 6.42 2.95 0.94
C GLU A 54 6.59 3.84 2.19
N LEU A 55 5.51 4.16 2.92
CA LEU A 55 5.59 4.87 4.19
C LEU A 55 6.39 4.10 5.23
N TYR A 56 6.22 2.77 5.32
CA TYR A 56 7.06 1.97 6.21
C TYR A 56 8.55 2.14 5.90
N THR A 57 8.91 2.20 4.63
CA THR A 57 10.31 2.41 4.24
C THR A 57 10.80 3.77 4.73
N MET A 58 10.03 4.85 4.55
CA MET A 58 10.37 6.17 5.08
C MET A 58 10.49 6.18 6.60
N MET A 59 9.50 5.63 7.31
CA MET A 59 9.50 5.55 8.77
C MET A 59 10.69 4.74 9.30
N ARG A 60 11.09 3.69 8.61
CA ARG A 60 12.24 2.88 9.00
C ARG A 60 13.56 3.66 9.00
N TYR A 61 13.71 4.65 8.11
CA TYR A 61 14.87 5.53 8.08
C TYR A 61 14.75 6.70 9.08
N LEU A 62 13.55 7.28 9.24
CA LEU A 62 13.35 8.54 9.96
C LEU A 62 12.81 8.36 11.38
N GLN A 63 12.20 7.22 11.68
CA GLN A 63 11.50 6.95 12.95
C GLN A 63 11.82 5.55 13.49
N TYR A 64 13.05 5.06 13.30
CA TYR A 64 13.41 3.69 13.69
C TYR A 64 13.18 3.43 15.17
N ASP A 65 13.56 4.36 16.04
CA ASP A 65 13.43 4.23 17.49
C ASP A 65 11.95 4.25 17.92
N THR A 66 11.10 5.04 17.25
CA THR A 66 9.65 5.01 17.45
C THR A 66 9.07 3.66 17.02
N LEU A 67 9.48 3.13 15.85
CA LEU A 67 9.06 1.79 15.40
C LEU A 67 9.53 0.70 16.37
N GLN A 68 10.72 0.83 16.94
CA GLN A 68 11.25 -0.11 17.94
C GLN A 68 10.42 -0.07 19.23
N ARG A 69 10.15 1.10 19.75
CA ARG A 69 9.31 1.30 20.95
C ARG A 69 7.89 0.73 20.78
N LEU A 70 7.33 0.81 19.57
CA LEU A 70 6.01 0.28 19.23
C LEU A 70 6.03 -1.19 18.79
N GLY A 71 7.18 -1.86 18.77
CA GLY A 71 7.31 -3.25 18.31
C GLY A 71 7.10 -3.45 16.80
N MET A 72 7.21 -2.38 16.00
CA MET A 72 6.93 -2.36 14.56
C MET A 72 8.17 -2.23 13.68
N THR A 73 9.35 -2.60 14.17
CA THR A 73 10.62 -2.56 13.40
C THR A 73 10.63 -3.51 12.21
N HIS A 74 9.88 -4.60 12.30
CA HIS A 74 9.70 -5.54 11.19
C HIS A 74 8.47 -5.16 10.37
N PHE A 75 8.59 -5.29 9.05
CA PHE A 75 7.49 -4.96 8.13
C PHE A 75 6.21 -5.72 8.47
N ASP A 76 6.29 -6.99 8.86
CA ASP A 76 5.12 -7.81 9.18
C ASP A 76 4.33 -7.27 10.38
N CYS A 77 5.03 -6.74 11.39
CA CYS A 77 4.38 -6.13 12.56
C CYS A 77 3.68 -4.82 12.18
N TRP A 78 4.37 -3.96 11.41
CA TRP A 78 3.79 -2.73 10.89
C TRP A 78 2.60 -3.03 9.97
N ALA A 79 2.77 -4.01 9.08
CA ALA A 79 1.74 -4.42 8.13
C ALA A 79 0.50 -5.00 8.82
N SER A 80 0.66 -5.79 9.89
CA SER A 80 -0.47 -6.30 10.67
C SER A 80 -1.23 -5.22 11.45
N THR A 81 -0.57 -4.07 11.72
CA THR A 81 -1.19 -2.94 12.43
C THR A 81 -1.96 -2.02 11.48
N PHE A 82 -1.46 -1.84 10.25
CA PHE A 82 -1.99 -0.86 9.31
C PHE A 82 -2.52 -1.45 8.01
N GLY A 83 -2.42 -2.75 7.80
CA GLY A 83 -2.85 -3.36 6.57
C GLY A 83 -3.47 -4.73 6.72
N GLU A 84 -4.33 -5.05 5.79
CA GLU A 84 -5.00 -6.34 5.68
C GLU A 84 -4.52 -7.06 4.44
N THR A 85 -4.14 -8.33 4.61
CA THR A 85 -3.84 -9.21 3.49
C THR A 85 -5.06 -10.04 3.16
N THR A 86 -5.49 -10.02 1.91
CA THR A 86 -6.52 -10.92 1.40
C THR A 86 -5.86 -12.07 0.64
N THR A 87 -6.35 -13.28 0.90
CA THR A 87 -5.94 -14.45 0.13
C THR A 87 -7.03 -14.77 -0.87
N ALA A 88 -6.73 -14.55 -2.15
CA ALA A 88 -7.59 -14.91 -3.26
C ALA A 88 -7.06 -16.17 -3.95
N MET A 89 -7.97 -17.00 -4.46
CA MET A 89 -7.61 -18.11 -5.33
C MET A 89 -7.34 -17.55 -6.74
N GLU A 90 -6.07 -17.48 -7.11
CA GLU A 90 -5.63 -17.02 -8.43
C GLU A 90 -5.16 -18.20 -9.27
N LEU A 91 -5.32 -18.08 -10.59
CA LEU A 91 -4.71 -19.04 -11.49
C LEU A 91 -3.19 -19.05 -11.29
N ALA A 92 -2.61 -20.23 -11.11
CA ALA A 92 -1.17 -20.35 -10.98
C ALA A 92 -0.48 -19.80 -12.25
N PRO A 93 0.72 -19.17 -12.13
CA PRO A 93 1.43 -18.63 -13.30
C PRO A 93 1.71 -19.69 -14.38
N GLU A 94 1.76 -20.95 -13.94
CA GLU A 94 1.99 -22.10 -14.80
C GLU A 94 0.73 -22.53 -15.59
N GLY A 95 -0.43 -21.84 -15.38
CA GLY A 95 -1.70 -22.14 -16.08
C GLY A 95 -2.40 -23.42 -15.61
N THR A 96 -1.79 -24.17 -14.72
CA THR A 96 -2.33 -25.45 -14.22
C THR A 96 -2.81 -25.30 -12.77
N GLY A 97 -4.13 -25.08 -12.61
CA GLY A 97 -4.77 -25.05 -11.28
C GLY A 97 -4.81 -23.68 -10.61
N TYR A 98 -5.54 -23.61 -9.50
CA TYR A 98 -5.67 -22.42 -8.67
C TYR A 98 -4.71 -22.50 -7.49
N ARG A 99 -4.00 -21.41 -7.20
CA ARG A 99 -3.22 -21.27 -5.99
C ARG A 99 -3.77 -20.15 -5.12
N ALA A 100 -3.74 -20.34 -3.83
CA ALA A 100 -4.00 -19.28 -2.87
C ALA A 100 -2.86 -18.26 -2.95
N ARG A 101 -3.16 -17.03 -3.34
CA ARG A 101 -2.21 -15.92 -3.35
C ARG A 101 -2.64 -14.85 -2.38
N THR A 102 -1.78 -14.59 -1.41
CA THR A 102 -2.00 -13.53 -0.44
C THR A 102 -1.46 -12.22 -1.01
N ARG A 103 -2.33 -11.21 -1.07
CA ARG A 103 -2.00 -9.84 -1.50
C ARG A 103 -2.21 -8.88 -0.35
N PHE A 104 -1.45 -7.80 -0.35
CA PHE A 104 -1.71 -6.65 0.50
C PHE A 104 -2.85 -5.86 -0.15
N ALA A 105 -4.07 -5.97 0.39
CA ALA A 105 -5.26 -5.49 -0.33
C ALA A 105 -5.85 -4.21 0.26
N LYS A 106 -5.70 -4.00 1.57
CA LYS A 106 -6.33 -2.86 2.24
C LYS A 106 -5.42 -2.26 3.30
N PHE A 107 -5.52 -0.95 3.46
CA PHE A 107 -4.97 -0.23 4.59
C PHE A 107 -6.10 0.19 5.53
N PHE A 108 -5.87 0.08 6.83
CA PHE A 108 -6.76 0.55 7.88
C PHE A 108 -5.95 1.33 8.93
N ASN A 109 -6.61 1.96 9.89
CA ASN A 109 -5.96 2.85 10.86
C ASN A 109 -5.12 3.94 10.18
N LEU A 110 -5.60 4.45 9.04
CA LEU A 110 -4.89 5.47 8.27
C LEU A 110 -4.67 6.78 9.04
N PRO A 111 -5.64 7.29 9.83
CA PRO A 111 -5.41 8.48 10.65
C PRO A 111 -4.27 8.29 11.65
N GLU A 112 -4.19 7.13 12.29
CA GLU A 112 -3.15 6.77 13.24
C GLU A 112 -1.79 6.65 12.54
N LEU A 113 -1.75 6.00 11.38
CA LEU A 113 -0.55 5.92 10.56
C LEU A 113 -0.04 7.30 10.14
N MET A 114 -0.94 8.18 9.70
CA MET A 114 -0.57 9.53 9.27
C MET A 114 -0.15 10.43 10.43
N ASN A 115 -0.77 10.28 11.60
CA ASN A 115 -0.32 10.99 12.80
C ASN A 115 1.09 10.55 13.20
N LEU A 116 1.34 9.24 13.20
CA LEU A 116 2.66 8.70 13.48
C LEU A 116 3.71 9.19 12.46
N PHE A 117 3.38 9.19 11.17
CA PHE A 117 4.29 9.66 10.11
C PHE A 117 4.59 11.16 10.24
N ARG A 118 3.60 11.97 10.61
CA ARG A 118 3.75 13.43 10.80
C ARG A 118 4.67 13.84 11.95
N GLU A 119 4.93 12.96 12.91
CA GLU A 119 5.91 13.24 13.96
C GLU A 119 7.31 13.50 13.38
N ALA A 120 7.64 12.90 12.22
CA ALA A 120 8.93 13.06 11.55
C ALA A 120 8.84 13.73 10.17
N ALA A 121 7.65 14.13 9.70
CA ALA A 121 7.45 14.67 8.36
C ALA A 121 6.74 16.03 8.38
N ASP A 122 7.35 17.04 7.77
CA ASP A 122 6.68 18.30 7.42
C ASP A 122 6.08 18.20 6.00
N ILE A 123 4.76 18.13 5.93
CA ILE A 123 4.01 17.93 4.69
C ILE A 123 3.35 19.23 4.29
N LYS A 124 3.77 19.75 3.12
CA LYS A 124 3.19 20.93 2.49
C LYS A 124 2.68 20.59 1.11
N THR A 125 1.43 20.90 0.85
CA THR A 125 0.82 20.73 -0.47
C THR A 125 1.00 21.99 -1.32
N SER A 126 0.90 21.86 -2.65
CA SER A 126 1.12 22.98 -3.58
C SER A 126 0.20 24.19 -3.33
N ASP A 127 -1.03 23.95 -2.89
CA ASP A 127 -2.01 24.98 -2.52
C ASP A 127 -1.59 25.78 -1.26
N GLN A 128 -0.76 25.21 -0.39
CA GLN A 128 -0.24 25.87 0.82
C GLN A 128 1.02 26.69 0.55
N LEU A 129 1.72 26.41 -0.55
CA LEU A 129 3.05 26.97 -0.79
C LEU A 129 3.07 28.27 -1.59
N ASN A 130 1.96 28.68 -2.25
CA ASN A 130 1.88 29.88 -3.09
C ASN A 130 3.10 30.09 -4.00
N LEU A 131 3.57 29.02 -4.64
CA LEU A 131 4.77 29.07 -5.47
C LEU A 131 4.50 29.88 -6.76
N PRO A 132 5.47 30.69 -7.25
CA PRO A 132 5.37 31.39 -8.51
C PRO A 132 5.57 30.42 -9.69
N VAL A 133 4.54 29.61 -9.95
CA VAL A 133 4.51 28.63 -11.05
C VAL A 133 3.40 28.97 -12.03
N PRO A 134 3.51 28.59 -13.32
CA PRO A 134 2.47 28.83 -14.30
C PRO A 134 1.18 28.10 -13.94
N LYS A 135 0.04 28.73 -14.29
CA LYS A 135 -1.26 28.07 -14.19
C LYS A 135 -1.36 26.98 -15.24
N ALA A 136 -1.64 25.74 -14.82
CA ALA A 136 -1.82 24.62 -15.72
C ALA A 136 -3.24 24.57 -16.30
N ASP A 137 -3.33 24.36 -17.61
CA ASP A 137 -4.57 24.11 -18.35
C ASP A 137 -4.51 22.66 -18.86
N PHE A 138 -5.35 21.79 -18.28
CA PHE A 138 -5.41 20.37 -18.62
C PHE A 138 -6.44 20.14 -19.70
N GLN A 139 -6.04 19.52 -20.81
CA GLN A 139 -6.90 19.19 -21.94
C GLN A 139 -6.78 17.72 -22.31
N THR A 140 -7.91 17.01 -22.27
CA THR A 140 -7.98 15.62 -22.75
C THR A 140 -8.46 15.62 -24.19
N ILE A 141 -7.65 15.07 -25.09
CA ILE A 141 -7.96 14.91 -26.51
C ILE A 141 -8.35 13.46 -26.73
N VAL A 142 -9.63 13.25 -26.95
CA VAL A 142 -10.22 11.94 -27.22
C VAL A 142 -10.32 11.75 -28.74
N VAL A 143 -9.82 10.62 -29.24
CA VAL A 143 -9.88 10.25 -30.67
C VAL A 143 -10.64 8.92 -30.82
N PRO A 144 -11.40 8.72 -31.90
CA PRO A 144 -12.05 7.45 -32.17
C PRO A 144 -11.00 6.36 -32.53
N PRO A 145 -11.25 5.09 -32.19
CA PRO A 145 -10.41 3.99 -32.59
C PRO A 145 -10.63 3.67 -34.09
N SER A 146 -9.57 3.28 -34.80
CA SER A 146 -9.66 2.78 -36.15
C SER A 146 -10.41 1.43 -36.24
N ALA A 147 -10.82 1.03 -37.45
CA ALA A 147 -11.42 -0.29 -37.66
C ALA A 147 -10.49 -1.45 -37.24
N HIS A 148 -9.18 -1.29 -37.47
CA HIS A 148 -8.16 -2.26 -37.04
C HIS A 148 -8.03 -2.31 -35.53
N GLN A 149 -8.00 -1.17 -34.86
CA GLN A 149 -7.93 -1.11 -33.38
C GLN A 149 -9.15 -1.78 -32.75
N LYS A 150 -10.36 -1.52 -33.27
CA LYS A 150 -11.59 -2.18 -32.77
C LYS A 150 -11.52 -3.71 -32.90
N ALA A 151 -11.08 -4.22 -34.04
CA ALA A 151 -10.93 -5.66 -34.30
C ALA A 151 -9.90 -6.29 -33.35
N MET A 152 -8.75 -5.63 -33.17
CA MET A 152 -7.68 -6.13 -32.30
C MET A 152 -8.03 -6.04 -30.80
N VAL A 153 -8.82 -5.06 -30.39
CA VAL A 153 -9.36 -5.00 -29.02
C VAL A 153 -10.26 -6.21 -28.75
N ALA A 154 -11.13 -6.58 -29.70
CA ALA A 154 -11.95 -7.79 -29.58
C ALA A 154 -11.10 -9.07 -29.47
N GLU A 155 -10.03 -9.17 -30.27
CA GLU A 155 -9.07 -10.28 -30.20
C GLU A 155 -8.37 -10.36 -28.84
N LEU A 156 -8.01 -9.23 -28.23
CA LEU A 156 -7.45 -9.21 -26.85
C LEU A 156 -8.43 -9.79 -25.83
N SER A 157 -9.75 -9.59 -26.01
CA SER A 157 -10.77 -10.20 -25.16
C SER A 157 -10.81 -11.72 -25.29
N GLU A 158 -10.72 -12.24 -26.54
CA GLU A 158 -10.68 -13.67 -26.80
C GLU A 158 -9.41 -14.31 -26.20
N ARG A 159 -8.26 -13.67 -26.37
CA ARG A 159 -7.00 -14.08 -25.74
C ARG A 159 -7.11 -14.12 -24.22
N ALA A 160 -7.71 -13.10 -23.61
CA ALA A 160 -7.91 -13.05 -22.17
C ALA A 160 -8.83 -14.17 -21.67
N ALA A 161 -9.88 -14.52 -22.45
CA ALA A 161 -10.76 -15.67 -22.16
C ALA A 161 -10.00 -16.99 -22.24
N ALA A 162 -9.15 -17.18 -23.24
CA ALA A 162 -8.34 -18.38 -23.42
C ALA A 162 -7.31 -18.56 -22.29
N VAL A 163 -6.65 -17.48 -21.86
CA VAL A 163 -5.75 -17.48 -20.69
C VAL A 163 -6.52 -17.77 -19.40
N HIS A 164 -7.69 -17.16 -19.22
CA HIS A 164 -8.52 -17.36 -18.02
C HIS A 164 -9.04 -18.80 -17.89
N SER A 165 -9.40 -19.44 -19.02
CA SER A 165 -9.83 -20.83 -19.06
C SER A 165 -8.68 -21.86 -18.98
N GLY A 166 -7.42 -21.41 -18.96
CA GLY A 166 -6.25 -22.28 -18.90
C GLY A 166 -5.96 -23.04 -20.21
N MET A 167 -6.52 -22.58 -21.34
CA MET A 167 -6.31 -23.21 -22.66
C MET A 167 -4.99 -22.84 -23.33
N VAL A 168 -4.25 -21.88 -22.78
CA VAL A 168 -2.99 -21.38 -23.35
C VAL A 168 -1.88 -21.47 -22.30
N ASP A 169 -0.67 -21.88 -22.70
CA ASP A 169 0.50 -21.91 -21.84
C ASP A 169 0.86 -20.48 -21.40
N PRO A 170 1.07 -20.20 -20.10
CA PRO A 170 1.43 -18.87 -19.60
C PRO A 170 2.72 -18.31 -20.17
N THR A 171 3.59 -19.13 -20.72
CA THR A 171 4.81 -18.70 -21.42
C THR A 171 4.52 -18.18 -22.82
N GLU A 172 3.46 -18.68 -23.47
CA GLU A 172 3.02 -18.21 -24.78
C GLU A 172 2.19 -16.94 -24.68
N ASP A 173 1.16 -16.94 -23.81
CA ASP A 173 0.33 -15.76 -23.56
C ASP A 173 -0.10 -15.68 -22.08
N ASN A 174 -0.28 -14.46 -21.57
CA ASN A 174 -0.69 -14.19 -20.19
C ASN A 174 -1.29 -12.79 -20.06
N MET A 175 -1.98 -12.52 -18.94
CA MET A 175 -2.66 -11.25 -18.69
C MET A 175 -1.72 -10.04 -18.75
N LEU A 176 -0.44 -10.19 -18.37
CA LEU A 176 0.55 -9.11 -18.45
C LEU A 176 0.90 -8.78 -19.89
N LYS A 177 1.08 -9.79 -20.74
CA LYS A 177 1.35 -9.63 -22.19
C LYS A 177 0.15 -8.99 -22.88
N ILE A 178 -1.07 -9.49 -22.63
CA ILE A 178 -2.31 -8.93 -23.16
C ILE A 178 -2.47 -7.47 -22.74
N THR A 179 -2.22 -7.13 -21.47
CA THR A 179 -2.26 -5.75 -20.99
C THR A 179 -1.21 -4.87 -21.67
N SER A 180 0.00 -5.37 -21.87
CA SER A 180 1.05 -4.66 -22.59
C SER A 180 0.68 -4.41 -24.06
N ASP A 181 0.11 -5.42 -24.72
CA ASP A 181 -0.34 -5.31 -26.11
C ASP A 181 -1.52 -4.34 -26.23
N GLY A 182 -2.49 -4.38 -25.31
CA GLY A 182 -3.59 -3.43 -25.27
C GLY A 182 -3.14 -1.97 -25.09
N ARG A 183 -2.10 -1.74 -24.30
CA ARG A 183 -1.48 -0.41 -24.15
C ARG A 183 -0.78 0.06 -25.43
N LYS A 184 -0.05 -0.82 -26.11
CA LYS A 184 0.56 -0.51 -27.41
C LYS A 184 -0.49 -0.22 -28.47
N LEU A 185 -1.55 -1.04 -28.51
CA LEU A 185 -2.69 -0.85 -29.41
C LEU A 185 -3.40 0.49 -29.19
N GLY A 186 -3.61 0.88 -27.93
CA GLY A 186 -4.13 2.20 -27.56
C GLY A 186 -3.21 3.33 -28.00
N LEU A 187 -1.89 3.13 -28.03
CA LEU A 187 -0.94 4.13 -28.51
C LEU A 187 -0.95 4.24 -30.04
N ASP A 188 -0.70 3.13 -30.75
CA ASP A 188 -0.73 3.07 -32.23
C ASP A 188 -0.82 1.61 -32.70
N GLN A 189 -1.72 1.33 -33.64
CA GLN A 189 -1.92 -0.01 -34.20
C GLN A 189 -0.65 -0.59 -34.85
N ARG A 190 0.24 0.24 -35.40
CA ARG A 190 1.50 -0.17 -36.04
C ARG A 190 2.52 -0.74 -35.06
N LEU A 191 2.33 -0.52 -33.75
CA LEU A 191 3.13 -1.18 -32.70
C LEU A 191 2.77 -2.65 -32.52
N MET A 192 1.57 -3.04 -32.96
CA MET A 192 1.13 -4.44 -33.01
C MET A 192 1.53 -5.10 -34.31
N ASN A 193 1.32 -4.40 -35.42
CA ASN A 193 1.73 -4.87 -36.76
C ASN A 193 2.21 -3.68 -37.60
N PRO A 194 3.52 -3.57 -37.89
CA PRO A 194 4.10 -2.46 -38.64
C PRO A 194 3.58 -2.31 -40.08
N LEU A 195 2.93 -3.34 -40.62
CA LEU A 195 2.34 -3.32 -41.96
C LEU A 195 0.97 -2.61 -42.02
N LEU A 196 0.37 -2.33 -40.87
CA LEU A 196 -0.88 -1.58 -40.82
C LEU A 196 -0.67 -0.13 -41.26
N PRO A 197 -1.69 0.47 -41.93
CA PRO A 197 -1.61 1.85 -42.37
C PRO A 197 -1.57 2.83 -41.18
N ASP A 198 -1.02 4.02 -41.46
CA ASP A 198 -1.20 5.16 -40.54
C ASP A 198 -2.68 5.58 -40.55
N ASP A 199 -3.27 5.69 -39.36
CA ASP A 199 -4.64 6.18 -39.22
C ASP A 199 -4.62 7.71 -39.08
N PRO A 200 -5.21 8.47 -40.04
CA PRO A 200 -5.19 9.92 -40.01
C PRO A 200 -5.85 10.54 -38.78
N ASP A 201 -6.81 9.85 -38.17
CA ASP A 201 -7.52 10.29 -36.98
C ASP A 201 -6.90 9.76 -35.67
N SER A 202 -5.72 9.13 -35.76
CA SER A 202 -5.00 8.60 -34.59
C SER A 202 -4.58 9.70 -33.61
N LYS A 203 -4.41 9.30 -32.35
CA LYS A 203 -3.89 10.22 -31.33
C LYS A 203 -2.49 10.76 -31.64
N LEU A 204 -1.68 10.02 -32.39
CA LEU A 204 -0.37 10.51 -32.85
C LEU A 204 -0.53 11.66 -33.85
N ASN A 205 -1.42 11.55 -34.81
CA ASN A 205 -1.72 12.61 -35.76
C ASN A 205 -2.37 13.81 -35.09
N ALA A 206 -3.26 13.60 -34.12
CA ALA A 206 -3.83 14.68 -33.29
C ALA A 206 -2.72 15.42 -32.49
N CYS A 207 -1.76 14.66 -31.93
CA CYS A 207 -0.61 15.24 -31.23
C CYS A 207 0.28 16.04 -32.16
N VAL A 208 0.68 15.48 -33.32
CA VAL A 208 1.49 16.18 -34.32
C VAL A 208 0.85 17.49 -34.77
N ASN A 209 -0.45 17.48 -35.03
CA ASN A 209 -1.20 18.68 -35.40
C ASN A 209 -1.17 19.75 -34.29
N ARG A 210 -1.36 19.34 -33.02
CA ARG A 210 -1.32 20.25 -31.88
C ARG A 210 0.08 20.81 -31.66
N VAL A 211 1.10 19.95 -31.71
CA VAL A 211 2.51 20.36 -31.57
C VAL A 211 2.88 21.38 -32.65
N PHE A 212 2.48 21.13 -33.91
CA PHE A 212 2.74 22.05 -35.01
C PHE A 212 2.05 23.41 -34.81
N GLN A 213 0.77 23.43 -34.43
CA GLN A 213 0.04 24.67 -34.14
C GLN A 213 0.72 25.51 -33.06
N ILE A 214 1.15 24.88 -31.96
CA ILE A 214 1.84 25.56 -30.86
C ILE A 214 3.24 26.02 -31.29
N TRP A 215 3.95 25.19 -32.08
CA TRP A 215 5.25 25.56 -32.64
C TRP A 215 5.12 26.75 -33.57
N GLU A 216 4.15 26.79 -34.44
CA GLU A 216 3.93 27.88 -35.38
C GLU A 216 3.52 29.18 -34.68
N GLY A 217 2.54 29.12 -33.75
CA GLY A 217 2.06 30.25 -33.00
C GLY A 217 3.09 30.83 -32.03
N GLY A 218 4.07 30.04 -31.58
CA GLY A 218 5.10 30.44 -30.62
C GLY A 218 6.48 30.71 -31.24
N LYS A 219 6.56 31.11 -32.52
CA LYS A 219 7.84 31.35 -33.20
C LYS A 219 8.68 32.49 -32.62
N GLU A 220 8.05 33.60 -32.28
CA GLU A 220 8.72 34.80 -31.77
C GLU A 220 9.32 34.57 -30.38
N GLU A 221 8.55 33.96 -29.47
CA GLU A 221 8.96 33.64 -28.12
C GLU A 221 9.84 32.39 -28.02
N LYS A 222 9.97 31.66 -29.12
CA LYS A 222 10.65 30.35 -29.18
C LYS A 222 10.14 29.38 -28.13
N HIS A 223 8.83 29.26 -28.03
CA HIS A 223 8.18 28.35 -27.11
C HIS A 223 8.64 26.90 -27.30
N THR A 224 8.82 26.18 -26.21
CA THR A 224 9.26 24.79 -26.22
C THR A 224 8.15 23.86 -25.74
N GLN A 225 8.19 22.61 -26.19
CA GLN A 225 7.20 21.58 -25.88
C GLN A 225 7.90 20.26 -25.50
N LEU A 226 7.34 19.54 -24.52
CA LEU A 226 7.79 18.21 -24.13
C LEU A 226 6.75 17.16 -24.54
N LEU A 227 7.19 16.09 -25.19
CA LEU A 227 6.35 14.95 -25.54
C LEU A 227 6.84 13.72 -24.76
N PHE A 228 5.96 13.11 -24.01
CA PHE A 228 6.24 11.91 -23.23
C PHE A 228 5.64 10.69 -23.88
N CYS A 229 6.49 9.68 -24.15
CA CYS A 229 6.10 8.36 -24.63
C CYS A 229 7.06 7.31 -24.07
N ASP A 230 6.54 6.34 -23.30
CA ASP A 230 7.32 5.28 -22.66
C ASP A 230 7.24 3.95 -23.43
N LEU A 231 6.10 3.69 -24.11
CA LEU A 231 5.82 2.40 -24.75
C LEU A 231 6.59 2.16 -26.06
N SER A 232 7.07 3.22 -26.70
CA SER A 232 7.72 3.13 -28.00
C SER A 232 8.97 4.01 -28.07
N THR A 233 9.99 3.66 -27.28
CA THR A 233 11.29 4.36 -27.30
C THR A 233 12.15 3.91 -28.48
N PRO A 234 13.00 4.79 -29.06
CA PRO A 234 13.87 4.42 -30.17
C PRO A 234 14.85 3.31 -29.79
N LYS A 235 14.90 2.24 -30.58
CA LYS A 235 15.81 1.10 -30.39
C LYS A 235 17.00 1.12 -31.38
N GLY A 236 16.86 1.81 -32.51
CA GLY A 236 17.89 1.88 -33.57
C GLY A 236 17.96 0.62 -34.42
N ASP A 237 16.95 -0.26 -34.36
CA ASP A 237 16.86 -1.53 -35.08
C ASP A 237 16.04 -1.46 -36.39
N GLY A 238 15.61 -0.24 -36.76
CA GLY A 238 14.78 -0.01 -37.95
C GLY A 238 13.31 -0.38 -37.79
N THR A 239 12.89 -0.88 -36.62
CA THR A 239 11.47 -1.15 -36.35
C THR A 239 10.70 0.16 -36.15
N PHE A 240 9.39 0.11 -36.53
CA PHE A 240 8.50 1.25 -36.31
C PHE A 240 8.55 1.72 -34.85
N ASN A 241 8.74 3.02 -34.66
CA ASN A 241 8.61 3.66 -33.36
C ASN A 241 7.96 5.05 -33.48
N VAL A 242 7.27 5.44 -32.42
CA VAL A 242 6.48 6.66 -32.36
C VAL A 242 7.35 7.93 -32.46
N TYR A 243 8.57 7.90 -31.97
CA TYR A 243 9.47 9.06 -31.98
C TYR A 243 9.85 9.47 -33.41
N GLU A 244 10.27 8.48 -34.24
CA GLU A 244 10.64 8.75 -35.63
C GLU A 244 9.42 9.10 -36.47
N ASP A 245 8.25 8.51 -36.21
CA ASP A 245 7.00 8.83 -36.90
C ASP A 245 6.58 10.27 -36.66
N ILE A 246 6.57 10.71 -35.39
CA ILE A 246 6.26 12.11 -35.01
C ILE A 246 7.27 13.08 -35.64
N LYS A 247 8.57 12.77 -35.57
CA LYS A 247 9.62 13.58 -36.18
C LYS A 247 9.43 13.71 -37.69
N GLY A 248 9.21 12.58 -38.38
CA GLY A 248 8.97 12.59 -39.82
C GLY A 248 7.76 13.44 -40.23
N LYS A 249 6.66 13.32 -39.46
CA LYS A 249 5.44 14.12 -39.71
C LYS A 249 5.63 15.61 -39.42
N LEU A 250 6.39 15.97 -38.39
CA LEU A 250 6.72 17.38 -38.09
C LEU A 250 7.65 17.99 -39.16
N LEU A 251 8.64 17.22 -39.65
CA LEU A 251 9.50 17.62 -40.76
C LEU A 251 8.68 17.87 -42.02
N ALA A 252 7.73 16.97 -42.33
CA ALA A 252 6.83 17.11 -43.50
C ALA A 252 5.94 18.36 -43.39
N LYS A 253 5.65 18.84 -42.16
CA LYS A 253 4.94 20.11 -41.91
C LYS A 253 5.86 21.34 -41.94
N GLY A 254 7.16 21.17 -42.13
CA GLY A 254 8.11 22.26 -42.21
C GLY A 254 8.81 22.68 -40.92
N VAL A 255 8.71 21.86 -39.85
CA VAL A 255 9.50 22.10 -38.62
C VAL A 255 10.96 21.72 -38.91
N PRO A 256 11.95 22.61 -38.64
CA PRO A 256 13.36 22.30 -38.88
C PRO A 256 13.85 21.12 -38.04
N ALA A 257 14.71 20.28 -38.63
CA ALA A 257 15.21 19.07 -37.95
C ALA A 257 16.00 19.37 -36.67
N GLU A 258 16.73 20.49 -36.66
CA GLU A 258 17.52 20.97 -35.51
C GLU A 258 16.67 21.44 -34.32
N GLU A 259 15.40 21.75 -34.55
CA GLU A 259 14.43 22.13 -33.49
C GLU A 259 13.74 20.93 -32.85
N ILE A 260 13.94 19.73 -33.38
CA ILE A 260 13.37 18.46 -32.85
C ILE A 260 14.52 17.61 -32.28
N ALA A 261 14.39 17.13 -31.06
CA ALA A 261 15.40 16.27 -30.44
C ALA A 261 14.78 15.14 -29.62
N PHE A 262 15.51 14.04 -29.50
CA PHE A 262 15.19 12.94 -28.60
C PHE A 262 16.14 12.93 -27.42
N ILE A 263 15.64 12.82 -26.21
CA ILE A 263 16.49 12.68 -25.00
C ILE A 263 17.37 11.43 -25.07
N HIS A 264 16.96 10.42 -25.86
CA HIS A 264 17.65 9.15 -26.01
C HIS A 264 18.98 9.30 -26.78
N ASP A 265 19.14 10.34 -27.58
CA ASP A 265 20.36 10.62 -28.32
C ASP A 265 21.48 11.15 -27.40
N ALA A 266 21.12 11.77 -26.28
CA ALA A 266 22.06 12.23 -25.26
C ALA A 266 22.44 11.08 -24.31
N LYS A 267 23.56 10.41 -24.60
CA LYS A 267 24.02 9.20 -23.88
C LYS A 267 24.78 9.55 -22.59
N THR A 268 25.42 10.71 -22.53
CA THR A 268 26.22 11.16 -21.38
C THR A 268 25.55 12.33 -20.66
N GLU A 269 25.90 12.54 -19.39
CA GLU A 269 25.38 13.66 -18.61
C GLU A 269 25.80 15.04 -19.19
N VAL A 270 26.97 15.09 -19.86
CA VAL A 270 27.42 16.30 -20.55
C VAL A 270 26.49 16.60 -21.72
N GLN A 271 26.24 15.61 -22.57
CA GLN A 271 25.32 15.75 -23.73
C GLN A 271 23.90 16.13 -23.27
N LYS A 272 23.41 15.56 -22.15
CA LYS A 272 22.11 15.96 -21.59
C LYS A 272 22.10 17.43 -21.16
N LYS A 273 23.14 17.89 -20.45
CA LYS A 273 23.26 19.30 -20.03
C LYS A 273 23.28 20.26 -21.23
N GLU A 274 24.00 19.90 -22.28
CA GLU A 274 24.05 20.65 -23.53
C GLU A 274 22.66 20.69 -24.21
N LEU A 275 22.00 19.53 -24.37
CA LEU A 275 20.66 19.45 -24.92
C LEU A 275 19.67 20.30 -24.14
N PHE A 276 19.68 20.23 -22.81
CA PHE A 276 18.81 21.05 -21.96
C PHE A 276 19.14 22.55 -22.08
N GLY A 277 20.40 22.90 -22.28
CA GLY A 277 20.81 24.27 -22.61
C GLY A 277 20.20 24.79 -23.91
N ARG A 278 20.23 23.97 -24.97
CA ARG A 278 19.61 24.24 -26.28
C ARG A 278 18.08 24.38 -26.17
N VAL A 279 17.42 23.55 -25.37
CA VAL A 279 15.96 23.65 -25.10
C VAL A 279 15.65 24.97 -24.38
N ARG A 280 16.37 25.34 -23.32
CA ARG A 280 16.17 26.61 -22.61
C ARG A 280 16.39 27.81 -23.50
N ALA A 281 17.35 27.74 -24.42
CA ALA A 281 17.60 28.79 -25.40
C ALA A 281 16.54 28.86 -26.52
N GLY A 282 15.66 27.86 -26.64
CA GLY A 282 14.67 27.77 -27.71
C GLY A 282 15.27 27.37 -29.06
N GLN A 283 16.45 26.74 -29.06
CA GLN A 283 17.07 26.16 -30.26
C GLN A 283 16.46 24.78 -30.57
N VAL A 284 16.13 24.00 -29.52
CA VAL A 284 15.32 22.81 -29.62
C VAL A 284 13.95 23.14 -29.04
N ARG A 285 12.94 23.13 -29.90
CA ARG A 285 11.59 23.56 -29.52
C ARG A 285 10.65 22.37 -29.26
N VAL A 286 10.99 21.19 -29.76
CA VAL A 286 10.23 19.96 -29.53
C VAL A 286 11.19 18.90 -29.00
N LEU A 287 11.01 18.49 -27.73
CA LEU A 287 11.81 17.46 -27.08
C LEU A 287 10.94 16.26 -26.75
N LEU A 288 11.29 15.10 -27.34
CA LEU A 288 10.63 13.82 -27.08
C LEU A 288 11.44 12.98 -26.07
N GLY A 289 10.76 12.30 -25.16
CA GLY A 289 11.44 11.44 -24.21
C GLY A 289 10.54 10.58 -23.37
N SER A 290 11.16 9.62 -22.66
CA SER A 290 10.49 8.76 -21.70
C SER A 290 10.49 9.37 -20.31
N THR A 291 9.54 8.94 -19.46
CA THR A 291 9.48 9.32 -18.04
C THR A 291 10.79 9.04 -17.34
N GLN A 292 11.41 7.89 -17.58
CA GLN A 292 12.66 7.51 -16.95
C GLN A 292 13.80 8.49 -17.26
N LYS A 293 13.86 9.02 -18.50
CA LYS A 293 14.95 9.92 -18.92
C LYS A 293 14.65 11.40 -18.74
N MET A 294 13.38 11.82 -18.83
CA MET A 294 12.94 13.19 -18.70
C MET A 294 12.14 13.49 -17.43
N GLY A 295 11.60 12.48 -16.77
CA GLY A 295 10.74 12.66 -15.58
C GLY A 295 11.48 13.13 -14.33
N ALA A 296 12.80 12.88 -14.22
CA ALA A 296 13.62 13.36 -13.12
C ALA A 296 14.85 14.13 -13.61
N GLY A 297 15.28 15.16 -12.87
CA GLY A 297 16.52 15.90 -13.16
C GLY A 297 16.50 16.82 -14.39
N THR A 298 15.42 16.84 -15.18
CA THR A 298 15.30 17.69 -16.39
C THR A 298 14.92 19.10 -16.01
N ASN A 299 15.75 20.08 -16.40
CA ASN A 299 15.58 21.49 -16.09
C ASN A 299 15.48 22.29 -17.39
N VAL A 300 14.28 22.36 -17.97
CA VAL A 300 13.99 22.93 -19.30
C VAL A 300 12.75 23.83 -19.31
N GLN A 301 12.30 24.28 -18.14
CA GLN A 301 11.01 24.96 -17.98
C GLN A 301 10.96 26.39 -18.56
N ASP A 302 12.08 27.05 -18.80
CA ASP A 302 12.13 28.51 -19.08
C ASP A 302 11.13 28.98 -20.13
N ARG A 303 11.03 28.27 -21.26
CA ARG A 303 10.15 28.57 -22.41
C ARG A 303 9.07 27.53 -22.62
N LEU A 304 8.89 26.57 -21.67
CA LEU A 304 8.01 25.44 -21.81
C LEU A 304 6.55 25.88 -21.73
N ILE A 305 5.83 25.76 -22.85
CA ILE A 305 4.41 26.18 -22.98
C ILE A 305 3.46 25.00 -23.01
N ALA A 306 3.92 23.81 -23.40
CA ALA A 306 3.07 22.63 -23.49
C ALA A 306 3.79 21.32 -23.12
N ILE A 307 3.02 20.41 -22.51
CA ILE A 307 3.40 19.02 -22.24
C ILE A 307 2.36 18.11 -22.90
N HIS A 308 2.84 17.09 -23.59
CA HIS A 308 2.00 16.11 -24.28
C HIS A 308 2.24 14.72 -23.72
N HIS A 309 1.18 14.06 -23.21
CA HIS A 309 1.21 12.69 -22.73
C HIS A 309 0.58 11.76 -23.75
N LEU A 310 1.40 11.05 -24.52
CA LEU A 310 0.96 10.08 -25.53
C LEU A 310 0.57 8.74 -24.92
N ASP A 311 1.20 8.41 -23.80
CA ASP A 311 0.92 7.24 -22.99
C ASP A 311 1.04 7.56 -21.50
N VAL A 312 0.54 6.66 -20.68
CA VAL A 312 0.64 6.77 -19.23
C VAL A 312 1.21 5.48 -18.63
N GLY A 313 1.94 5.65 -17.53
CA GLY A 313 2.42 4.55 -16.71
C GLY A 313 1.38 4.08 -15.69
N TRP A 314 1.79 3.22 -14.77
CA TRP A 314 0.97 2.70 -13.68
C TRP A 314 1.02 3.55 -12.40
N ARG A 315 1.92 4.53 -12.35
CA ARG A 315 2.23 5.30 -11.14
C ARG A 315 1.75 6.72 -11.26
N PRO A 316 0.90 7.21 -10.34
CA PRO A 316 0.51 8.61 -10.29
C PRO A 316 1.71 9.56 -10.17
N SER A 317 2.78 9.12 -9.47
CA SER A 317 4.02 9.90 -9.33
C SER A 317 4.68 10.23 -10.67
N ASP A 318 4.57 9.35 -11.68
CA ASP A 318 5.15 9.57 -13.00
C ASP A 318 4.47 10.77 -13.68
N MET A 319 3.14 10.85 -13.59
CA MET A 319 2.38 12.00 -14.12
C MET A 319 2.71 13.29 -13.37
N THR A 320 2.80 13.22 -12.04
CA THR A 320 3.23 14.37 -11.22
C THR A 320 4.63 14.84 -11.60
N GLN A 321 5.57 13.93 -11.83
CA GLN A 321 6.92 14.26 -12.25
C GLN A 321 6.97 14.85 -13.66
N ARG A 322 6.23 14.28 -14.64
CA ARG A 322 6.12 14.82 -15.99
C ARG A 322 5.56 16.24 -15.96
N ASN A 323 4.44 16.47 -15.27
CA ASN A 323 3.79 17.79 -15.16
C ASN A 323 4.66 18.80 -14.44
N GLY A 324 5.39 18.36 -13.40
CA GLY A 324 6.35 19.18 -12.66
C GLY A 324 7.56 19.66 -13.48
N ARG A 325 7.71 19.22 -14.73
CA ARG A 325 8.71 19.81 -15.66
C ARG A 325 8.28 21.19 -16.16
N GLY A 326 6.98 21.42 -16.29
CA GLY A 326 6.41 22.68 -16.76
C GLY A 326 5.79 23.52 -15.66
N ILE A 327 5.07 22.90 -14.72
CA ILE A 327 4.50 23.56 -13.53
C ILE A 327 5.64 23.78 -12.52
N ARG A 328 6.52 24.73 -12.83
CA ARG A 328 7.75 24.91 -12.05
C ARG A 328 8.17 26.36 -12.01
N GLN A 329 8.82 26.76 -10.91
CA GLN A 329 9.46 28.08 -10.79
C GLN A 329 10.51 28.28 -11.91
N GLY A 330 10.60 29.50 -12.42
CA GLY A 330 11.50 29.87 -13.51
C GLY A 330 10.91 29.63 -14.90
N ASN A 331 9.69 29.11 -15.02
CA ASN A 331 8.95 29.15 -16.28
C ASN A 331 8.48 30.59 -16.54
N ARG A 332 8.78 31.12 -17.72
CA ARG A 332 8.44 32.52 -18.11
C ARG A 332 6.97 32.68 -18.54
N ASN A 333 6.31 31.59 -18.84
CA ASN A 333 4.92 31.61 -19.26
C ASN A 333 3.99 31.69 -18.04
N ALA A 334 2.98 32.55 -18.10
CA ALA A 334 1.94 32.63 -17.06
C ALA A 334 1.01 31.40 -17.03
N LYS A 335 0.89 30.71 -18.17
CA LYS A 335 0.07 29.49 -18.33
C LYS A 335 0.86 28.44 -19.08
N ILE A 336 0.57 27.17 -18.79
CA ILE A 336 1.09 26.00 -19.50
C ILE A 336 -0.07 25.08 -19.87
N GLN A 337 -0.03 24.50 -21.07
CA GLN A 337 -1.02 23.55 -21.56
C GLN A 337 -0.51 22.13 -21.32
N ILE A 338 -1.37 21.25 -20.81
CA ILE A 338 -1.05 19.84 -20.57
C ILE A 338 -2.08 19.00 -21.30
N PHE A 339 -1.61 18.31 -22.35
CA PHE A 339 -2.44 17.50 -23.21
C PHE A 339 -2.32 16.03 -22.85
N GLN A 340 -3.47 15.36 -22.69
CA GLN A 340 -3.60 13.93 -22.50
C GLN A 340 -4.32 13.34 -23.72
N TYR A 341 -3.68 12.43 -24.44
CA TYR A 341 -4.26 11.81 -25.64
C TYR A 341 -4.81 10.44 -25.32
N VAL A 342 -6.07 10.22 -25.65
CA VAL A 342 -6.84 9.01 -25.32
C VAL A 342 -7.50 8.46 -26.58
N THR A 343 -7.27 7.21 -26.90
CA THR A 343 -8.05 6.48 -27.93
C THR A 343 -9.27 5.85 -27.24
N GLU A 344 -10.48 6.26 -27.67
CA GLU A 344 -11.74 5.79 -27.13
C GLU A 344 -11.89 4.26 -27.27
N GLY A 345 -12.52 3.59 -26.31
CA GLY A 345 -12.74 2.15 -26.36
C GLY A 345 -11.47 1.30 -26.32
N THR A 346 -10.36 1.86 -25.85
CA THR A 346 -9.10 1.14 -25.66
C THR A 346 -8.64 1.21 -24.19
N PHE A 347 -7.50 0.58 -23.92
CA PHE A 347 -6.91 0.56 -22.56
C PHE A 347 -6.52 1.95 -22.04
N ASP A 348 -6.40 2.95 -22.90
CA ASP A 348 -6.03 4.32 -22.47
C ASP A 348 -7.00 4.92 -21.45
N ALA A 349 -8.30 4.89 -21.75
CA ALA A 349 -9.32 5.49 -20.90
C ALA A 349 -9.33 4.88 -19.49
N TYR A 350 -9.19 3.56 -19.43
CA TYR A 350 -9.11 2.82 -18.17
C TYR A 350 -7.86 3.20 -17.36
N LEU A 351 -6.69 3.26 -18.01
CA LEU A 351 -5.44 3.61 -17.35
C LEU A 351 -5.47 5.02 -16.76
N TYR A 352 -5.98 6.00 -17.50
CA TYR A 352 -6.13 7.37 -16.99
C TYR A 352 -7.07 7.41 -15.79
N GLN A 353 -8.20 6.71 -15.83
CA GLN A 353 -9.14 6.64 -14.70
C GLN A 353 -8.52 5.97 -13.48
N THR A 354 -7.79 4.88 -13.68
CA THR A 354 -7.09 4.18 -12.59
C THR A 354 -6.05 5.09 -11.92
N LEU A 355 -5.28 5.84 -12.74
CA LEU A 355 -4.31 6.80 -12.21
C LEU A 355 -4.98 7.95 -11.43
N GLU A 356 -6.09 8.47 -11.94
CA GLU A 356 -6.84 9.54 -11.27
C GLU A 356 -7.37 9.06 -9.91
N ASN A 357 -7.93 7.85 -9.84
CA ASN A 357 -8.41 7.26 -8.60
C ASN A 357 -7.27 7.06 -7.59
N LYS A 358 -6.13 6.53 -8.03
CA LYS A 358 -4.92 6.37 -7.20
C LYS A 358 -4.41 7.74 -6.70
N GLN A 359 -4.32 8.73 -7.58
CA GLN A 359 -3.85 10.08 -7.22
C GLN A 359 -4.77 10.76 -6.22
N LYS A 360 -6.09 10.69 -6.44
CA LYS A 360 -7.11 11.22 -5.53
C LYS A 360 -6.99 10.60 -4.14
N PHE A 361 -6.81 9.29 -4.10
CA PHE A 361 -6.63 8.53 -2.89
C PHE A 361 -5.34 8.93 -2.13
N ILE A 362 -4.18 8.95 -2.79
CA ILE A 362 -2.91 9.39 -2.19
C ILE A 362 -3.04 10.82 -1.64
N SER A 363 -3.67 11.72 -2.40
CA SER A 363 -3.89 13.10 -1.97
C SER A 363 -4.79 13.20 -0.73
N GLN A 364 -5.86 12.43 -0.65
CA GLN A 364 -6.76 12.40 0.51
C GLN A 364 -6.02 11.98 1.78
N ILE A 365 -5.19 10.94 1.68
CA ILE A 365 -4.42 10.44 2.82
C ILE A 365 -3.37 11.47 3.25
N MET A 366 -2.57 11.97 2.32
CA MET A 366 -1.47 12.89 2.63
C MET A 366 -1.96 14.23 3.18
N THR A 367 -3.13 14.71 2.74
CA THR A 367 -3.68 15.98 3.25
C THR A 367 -4.52 15.83 4.50
N SER A 368 -4.93 14.62 4.88
CA SER A 368 -5.87 14.32 5.99
C SER A 368 -7.17 15.13 5.93
N LYS A 369 -7.58 15.56 4.74
CA LYS A 369 -8.83 16.30 4.54
C LYS A 369 -10.08 15.41 4.59
N SER A 370 -9.89 14.09 4.64
CA SER A 370 -10.99 13.13 4.75
C SER A 370 -10.67 12.04 5.78
N PRO A 371 -11.58 11.74 6.71
CA PRO A 371 -11.40 10.69 7.71
C PRO A 371 -11.63 9.29 7.13
N VAL A 372 -10.98 8.96 6.04
CA VAL A 372 -11.05 7.61 5.47
C VAL A 372 -10.22 6.69 6.37
N ARG A 373 -10.87 5.76 7.06
CA ARG A 373 -10.20 4.82 7.97
C ARG A 373 -9.55 3.64 7.26
N SER A 374 -10.00 3.32 6.05
CA SER A 374 -9.47 2.20 5.28
C SER A 374 -9.45 2.50 3.78
N CYS A 375 -8.52 1.88 3.08
CA CYS A 375 -8.39 1.99 1.63
C CYS A 375 -7.88 0.70 1.00
N GLU A 376 -8.16 0.56 -0.30
CA GLU A 376 -7.61 -0.53 -1.11
C GLU A 376 -6.27 -0.11 -1.72
N ASP A 377 -5.28 -1.00 -1.64
CA ASP A 377 -3.99 -0.81 -2.30
C ASP A 377 -4.05 -1.46 -3.69
N VAL A 378 -4.11 -0.65 -4.73
CA VAL A 378 -4.19 -1.11 -6.12
C VAL A 378 -2.79 -1.07 -6.73
N ASP A 379 -1.97 -2.08 -6.43
CA ASP A 379 -0.63 -2.24 -7.04
C ASP A 379 -0.65 -3.30 -8.16
N GLU A 380 -1.58 -3.20 -9.10
CA GLU A 380 -1.64 -4.12 -10.23
C GLU A 380 -1.01 -3.53 -11.48
N GLN A 381 -0.03 -4.26 -12.05
CA GLN A 381 0.59 -3.95 -13.34
C GLN A 381 -0.07 -4.69 -14.52
N ALA A 382 -1.05 -5.54 -14.22
CA ALA A 382 -1.82 -6.29 -15.21
C ALA A 382 -3.31 -6.17 -14.92
N LEU A 383 -4.10 -5.99 -15.96
CA LEU A 383 -5.55 -5.99 -15.86
C LEU A 383 -6.06 -7.42 -15.60
N SER A 384 -7.11 -7.51 -14.79
CA SER A 384 -7.86 -8.76 -14.62
C SER A 384 -8.65 -9.12 -15.89
N TYR A 385 -9.08 -10.38 -15.98
CA TYR A 385 -9.93 -10.82 -17.10
C TYR A 385 -11.22 -9.99 -17.21
N ALA A 386 -11.87 -9.73 -16.07
CA ALA A 386 -13.10 -8.96 -16.03
C ALA A 386 -12.91 -7.52 -16.54
N GLU A 387 -11.80 -6.87 -16.14
CA GLU A 387 -11.47 -5.51 -16.60
C GLU A 387 -11.20 -5.48 -18.10
N ILE A 388 -10.49 -6.46 -18.64
CA ILE A 388 -10.25 -6.56 -20.10
C ILE A 388 -11.56 -6.79 -20.83
N LYS A 389 -12.43 -7.70 -20.36
CA LYS A 389 -13.73 -7.97 -20.98
C LYS A 389 -14.60 -6.70 -21.03
N ALA A 390 -14.65 -5.93 -19.94
CA ALA A 390 -15.42 -4.68 -19.87
C ALA A 390 -14.90 -3.61 -20.84
N LEU A 391 -13.57 -3.47 -20.93
CA LEU A 391 -12.94 -2.53 -21.88
C LEU A 391 -13.24 -2.88 -23.33
N CYS A 392 -13.21 -4.17 -23.66
CA CYS A 392 -13.38 -4.65 -25.03
C CYS A 392 -14.85 -4.64 -25.48
N ALA A 393 -15.80 -4.84 -24.57
CA ALA A 393 -17.23 -4.89 -24.90
C ALA A 393 -17.82 -3.51 -25.25
N GLY A 394 -17.20 -2.42 -24.81
CA GLY A 394 -17.71 -1.05 -25.05
C GLY A 394 -19.12 -0.79 -24.50
N ASN A 395 -19.72 -1.74 -23.76
CA ASN A 395 -21.06 -1.66 -23.21
C ASN A 395 -21.03 -0.99 -21.84
N PRO A 396 -21.68 0.18 -21.67
CA PRO A 396 -21.70 0.89 -20.39
C PRO A 396 -22.35 0.08 -19.26
N LEU A 397 -23.26 -0.85 -19.56
CA LEU A 397 -23.89 -1.73 -18.57
C LEU A 397 -22.92 -2.73 -17.96
N ILE A 398 -21.96 -3.23 -18.74
CA ILE A 398 -20.90 -4.12 -18.23
C ILE A 398 -20.01 -3.36 -17.25
N ARG A 399 -19.71 -2.11 -17.54
CA ARG A 399 -18.93 -1.24 -16.65
C ARG A 399 -19.69 -0.97 -15.34
N GLU A 400 -20.98 -0.60 -15.44
CA GLU A 400 -21.85 -0.37 -14.27
C GLU A 400 -21.91 -1.65 -13.41
N LYS A 401 -22.06 -2.82 -14.04
CA LYS A 401 -22.05 -4.12 -13.34
C LYS A 401 -20.75 -4.33 -12.56
N MET A 402 -19.59 -4.09 -13.18
CA MET A 402 -18.30 -4.27 -12.51
C MET A 402 -18.09 -3.34 -11.33
N ASP A 403 -18.46 -2.07 -11.48
CA ASP A 403 -18.39 -1.10 -10.40
C ASP A 403 -19.30 -1.54 -9.23
N LEU A 404 -20.48 -2.06 -9.54
CA LEU A 404 -21.42 -2.61 -8.56
C LEU A 404 -20.93 -3.91 -7.92
N ASP A 405 -20.33 -4.82 -8.68
CA ASP A 405 -19.73 -6.05 -8.16
C ASP A 405 -18.68 -5.74 -7.08
N VAL A 406 -17.79 -4.80 -7.36
CA VAL A 406 -16.76 -4.34 -6.41
C VAL A 406 -17.41 -3.71 -5.18
N GLU A 407 -18.42 -2.87 -5.38
CA GLU A 407 -19.08 -2.14 -4.29
C GLU A 407 -19.91 -3.06 -3.40
N VAL A 408 -20.64 -4.01 -3.98
CA VAL A 408 -21.40 -5.06 -3.26
C VAL A 408 -20.45 -5.99 -2.50
N ALA A 409 -19.34 -6.41 -3.11
CA ALA A 409 -18.32 -7.22 -2.45
C ALA A 409 -17.73 -6.49 -1.23
N ARG A 410 -17.44 -5.20 -1.38
CA ARG A 410 -16.97 -4.33 -0.29
C ARG A 410 -17.99 -4.23 0.84
N LEU A 411 -19.26 -3.96 0.52
CA LEU A 411 -20.32 -3.83 1.52
C LEU A 411 -20.57 -5.16 2.27
N ARG A 412 -20.47 -6.30 1.57
CA ARG A 412 -20.53 -7.64 2.20
C ARG A 412 -19.38 -7.88 3.18
N LEU A 413 -18.17 -7.46 2.81
CA LEU A 413 -17.01 -7.53 3.72
C LEU A 413 -17.20 -6.66 4.95
N LEU A 414 -17.67 -5.42 4.78
CA LEU A 414 -17.97 -4.52 5.90
C LEU A 414 -19.05 -5.10 6.82
N LYS A 415 -20.07 -5.75 6.25
CA LYS A 415 -21.10 -6.44 7.03
C LYS A 415 -20.53 -7.63 7.82
N ALA A 416 -19.66 -8.43 7.19
CA ALA A 416 -18.99 -9.54 7.85
C ALA A 416 -18.06 -9.07 8.98
N ASP A 417 -17.33 -7.96 8.77
CA ASP A 417 -16.50 -7.34 9.81
C ASP A 417 -17.35 -6.80 10.97
N HIS A 418 -18.44 -6.10 10.66
CA HIS A 418 -19.40 -5.64 11.67
C HIS A 418 -19.95 -6.83 12.48
N GLN A 419 -20.34 -7.94 11.85
CA GLN A 419 -20.78 -9.14 12.55
C GLN A 419 -19.67 -9.71 13.44
N SER A 420 -18.44 -9.77 12.96
CA SER A 420 -17.29 -10.22 13.75
C SER A 420 -17.01 -9.32 14.95
N GLN A 421 -17.21 -8.01 14.80
CA GLN A 421 -17.09 -7.05 15.91
C GLN A 421 -18.21 -7.28 16.95
N GLN A 422 -19.45 -7.54 16.50
CA GLN A 422 -20.56 -7.87 17.39
C GLN A 422 -20.28 -9.14 18.21
N TYR A 423 -19.77 -10.21 17.59
CA TYR A 423 -19.39 -11.43 18.30
C TYR A 423 -18.25 -11.21 19.31
N ARG A 424 -17.23 -10.43 18.95
CA ARG A 424 -16.15 -10.08 19.90
C ARG A 424 -16.66 -9.24 21.05
N LEU A 425 -17.60 -8.35 20.80
CA LEU A 425 -18.22 -7.50 21.81
C LEU A 425 -19.05 -8.36 22.78
N GLU A 426 -19.81 -9.31 22.25
CA GLU A 426 -20.58 -10.29 23.03
C GLU A 426 -19.67 -11.14 23.93
N ASP A 427 -18.58 -11.70 23.38
CA ASP A 427 -17.61 -12.47 24.18
C ASP A 427 -16.95 -11.65 25.27
N ARG A 428 -16.61 -10.39 24.98
CA ARG A 428 -16.10 -9.46 26.00
C ARG A 428 -17.12 -9.19 27.09
N LEU A 429 -18.39 -8.98 26.75
CA LEU A 429 -19.46 -8.73 27.69
C LEU A 429 -19.76 -9.93 28.59
N LEU A 430 -19.69 -11.14 28.01
CA LEU A 430 -20.03 -12.37 28.73
C LEU A 430 -18.86 -12.90 29.58
N ARG A 431 -17.63 -12.70 29.17
CA ARG A 431 -16.46 -13.33 29.79
C ARG A 431 -15.45 -12.34 30.34
N TRP A 432 -14.98 -11.41 29.51
CA TRP A 432 -13.83 -10.57 29.86
C TRP A 432 -14.18 -9.49 30.88
N PHE A 433 -15.25 -8.71 30.70
CA PHE A 433 -15.63 -7.68 31.64
C PHE A 433 -15.96 -8.25 33.02
N PRO A 434 -16.78 -9.31 33.17
CA PRO A 434 -17.07 -9.88 34.48
C PRO A 434 -15.82 -10.35 35.22
N ALA A 435 -14.94 -11.11 34.52
CA ALA A 435 -13.72 -11.62 35.14
C ALA A 435 -12.75 -10.52 35.57
N GLU A 436 -12.56 -9.48 34.75
CA GLU A 436 -11.67 -8.37 35.08
C GLU A 436 -12.22 -7.50 36.21
N MET A 437 -13.54 -7.29 36.26
CA MET A 437 -14.20 -6.56 37.35
C MET A 437 -14.12 -7.34 38.66
N GLU A 438 -14.34 -8.66 38.63
CA GLU A 438 -14.21 -9.54 39.81
C GLU A 438 -12.77 -9.49 40.38
N ASN A 439 -11.78 -9.68 39.51
CA ASN A 439 -10.36 -9.57 39.90
C ASN A 439 -10.03 -8.21 40.51
N LEU A 440 -10.54 -7.12 39.90
CA LEU A 440 -10.29 -5.79 40.42
C LEU A 440 -11.00 -5.51 41.75
N GLN A 441 -12.20 -6.08 41.96
CA GLN A 441 -12.90 -6.06 43.23
C GLN A 441 -12.13 -6.81 44.33
N GLU A 442 -11.56 -7.98 44.01
CA GLU A 442 -10.70 -8.70 44.94
C GLU A 442 -9.46 -7.88 45.34
N VAL A 443 -8.84 -7.19 44.38
CA VAL A 443 -7.70 -6.27 44.64
C VAL A 443 -8.12 -5.12 45.57
N ILE A 444 -9.29 -4.52 45.32
CA ILE A 444 -9.83 -3.43 46.17
C ILE A 444 -10.05 -3.91 47.61
N HIS A 445 -10.76 -5.04 47.79
CA HIS A 445 -10.99 -5.63 49.13
C HIS A 445 -9.67 -6.00 49.81
N GLY A 446 -8.69 -6.49 49.04
CA GLY A 446 -7.37 -6.80 49.56
C GLY A 446 -6.62 -5.54 50.05
N LEU A 447 -6.66 -4.45 49.27
CA LEU A 447 -6.04 -3.16 49.63
C LEU A 447 -6.74 -2.51 50.82
N GLU A 448 -8.06 -2.61 50.93
CA GLU A 448 -8.84 -2.12 52.10
C GLU A 448 -8.40 -2.84 53.37
N ALA A 449 -8.34 -4.19 53.34
CA ALA A 449 -7.89 -4.98 54.48
C ALA A 449 -6.44 -4.68 54.89
N ASP A 450 -5.55 -4.46 53.92
CA ASP A 450 -4.15 -4.14 54.15
C ASP A 450 -4.01 -2.72 54.73
N LEU A 451 -4.87 -1.78 54.29
CA LEU A 451 -4.94 -0.43 54.85
C LEU A 451 -5.42 -0.45 56.32
N GLU A 452 -6.46 -1.22 56.61
CA GLU A 452 -6.93 -1.42 58.01
C GLU A 452 -5.84 -2.02 58.89
N THR A 453 -5.11 -3.03 58.38
CA THR A 453 -3.99 -3.65 59.10
C THR A 453 -2.88 -2.64 59.39
N ALA A 454 -2.49 -1.83 58.40
CA ALA A 454 -1.47 -0.80 58.55
C ALA A 454 -1.94 0.33 59.48
N ALA A 455 -3.23 0.67 59.49
CA ALA A 455 -3.83 1.66 60.40
C ALA A 455 -3.90 1.17 61.85
N ALA A 456 -4.13 -0.13 62.09
CA ALA A 456 -4.08 -0.75 63.40
C ALA A 456 -2.66 -0.74 64.01
N HIS A 457 -1.61 -0.59 63.16
CA HIS A 457 -0.22 -0.51 63.56
C HIS A 457 0.40 0.84 63.14
N PRO A 458 -0.01 1.95 63.72
CA PRO A 458 0.41 3.29 63.29
C PRO A 458 1.89 3.52 63.56
N LEU A 459 2.50 4.45 62.79
CA LEU A 459 3.84 4.95 63.10
C LEU A 459 3.81 5.75 64.38
N PRO A 460 4.66 5.45 65.37
CA PRO A 460 4.77 6.27 66.58
C PRO A 460 5.38 7.66 66.27
N PRO A 461 5.29 8.65 67.19
CA PRO A 461 5.87 9.98 66.97
C PRO A 461 7.37 9.97 66.60
N GLU A 462 8.07 8.95 67.06
CA GLU A 462 9.51 8.74 66.83
C GLU A 462 9.80 8.21 65.38
N GLY A 463 8.74 7.93 64.60
CA GLY A 463 8.80 7.61 63.21
C GLY A 463 9.34 6.20 62.87
N PHE A 464 9.18 5.22 63.79
CA PHE A 464 9.46 3.81 63.53
C PHE A 464 8.61 2.90 64.44
N ALA A 465 7.86 1.98 63.85
CA ALA A 465 6.92 1.12 64.58
C ALA A 465 7.56 -0.12 65.22
N GLY A 466 8.88 -0.30 65.03
CA GLY A 466 9.56 -1.57 65.32
C GLY A 466 9.34 -2.58 64.19
N MET A 467 10.23 -3.53 64.08
CA MET A 467 10.19 -4.60 63.06
C MET A 467 10.47 -5.94 63.74
N GLU A 468 9.64 -6.92 63.49
CA GLU A 468 9.90 -8.28 63.94
C GLU A 468 10.72 -9.03 62.86
N VAL A 469 11.87 -9.56 63.28
CA VAL A 469 12.76 -10.34 62.42
C VAL A 469 13.10 -11.64 63.15
N GLN A 470 12.75 -12.76 62.56
CA GLN A 470 13.00 -14.11 63.13
C GLN A 470 12.50 -14.26 64.58
N GLY A 471 11.36 -13.64 64.92
CA GLY A 471 10.75 -13.69 66.25
C GLY A 471 11.32 -12.72 67.28
N GLN A 472 12.28 -11.84 66.91
CA GLN A 472 12.81 -10.78 67.74
C GLN A 472 12.26 -9.41 67.29
N LEU A 473 11.73 -8.61 68.21
CA LEU A 473 11.28 -7.26 67.95
C LEU A 473 12.49 -6.29 67.96
N LEU A 474 12.81 -5.70 66.85
CA LEU A 474 13.82 -4.66 66.69
C LEU A 474 13.15 -3.29 66.83
N SER A 475 13.45 -2.58 67.90
CA SER A 475 12.84 -1.26 68.20
C SER A 475 13.64 -0.08 67.65
N GLU A 476 14.90 -0.29 67.24
CA GLU A 476 15.76 0.76 66.70
C GLU A 476 15.89 0.69 65.18
N LYS A 477 15.83 1.85 64.51
CA LYS A 477 15.92 1.96 63.05
C LYS A 477 17.24 1.39 62.51
N GLU A 478 18.32 1.59 63.21
CA GLU A 478 19.65 1.16 62.77
C GLU A 478 19.82 -0.34 62.81
N THR A 479 19.34 -0.97 63.89
CA THR A 479 19.37 -2.44 64.03
C THR A 479 18.45 -3.13 63.05
N ALA A 480 17.27 -2.58 62.79
CA ALA A 480 16.33 -3.10 61.81
C ALA A 480 16.86 -2.96 60.37
N GLY A 481 17.40 -1.80 60.01
CA GLY A 481 18.04 -1.60 58.70
C GLY A 481 19.26 -2.49 58.48
N ALA A 482 20.07 -2.70 59.53
CA ALA A 482 21.22 -3.60 59.45
C ALA A 482 20.80 -5.07 59.26
N ALA A 483 19.70 -5.50 59.91
CA ALA A 483 19.13 -6.82 59.73
C ALA A 483 18.65 -7.07 58.30
N ILE A 484 18.01 -6.07 57.65
CA ILE A 484 17.62 -6.16 56.22
C ILE A 484 18.85 -6.36 55.34
N LEU A 485 19.91 -5.55 55.50
CA LEU A 485 21.11 -5.65 54.68
C LEU A 485 21.90 -6.93 54.95
N ALA A 486 21.90 -7.44 56.19
CA ALA A 486 22.49 -8.72 56.50
C ALA A 486 21.76 -9.87 55.78
N ALA A 487 20.45 -9.89 55.83
CA ALA A 487 19.62 -10.86 55.13
C ALA A 487 19.83 -10.83 53.61
N CYS A 488 19.97 -9.63 53.00
CA CYS A 488 20.31 -9.51 51.60
C CYS A 488 21.66 -10.16 51.24
N ARG A 489 22.66 -10.08 52.14
CA ARG A 489 23.98 -10.72 51.95
C ARG A 489 23.95 -12.22 52.14
N GLU A 490 23.07 -12.72 52.97
CA GLU A 490 22.93 -14.14 53.32
C GLU A 490 22.04 -14.91 52.33
N LEU A 491 21.22 -14.22 51.55
CA LEU A 491 20.26 -14.81 50.60
C LEU A 491 21.02 -15.58 49.52
N LYS A 492 20.85 -16.90 49.50
CA LYS A 492 21.52 -17.82 48.54
C LYS A 492 20.52 -18.29 47.48
N GLY A 493 20.01 -17.39 46.67
CA GLY A 493 19.08 -17.77 45.59
C GLY A 493 18.13 -16.68 45.21
N THR A 494 17.19 -16.99 44.34
CA THR A 494 16.16 -16.07 43.85
C THR A 494 14.80 -16.29 44.47
N GLU A 495 14.61 -17.38 45.23
CA GLU A 495 13.34 -17.70 45.88
C GLU A 495 13.06 -16.77 47.03
N ALA A 496 11.75 -16.45 47.20
CA ALA A 496 11.31 -15.57 48.30
C ALA A 496 11.41 -16.30 49.65
N VAL A 497 12.09 -15.69 50.61
CA VAL A 497 12.29 -16.22 51.95
C VAL A 497 11.54 -15.32 52.96
N ALA A 498 10.80 -15.92 53.88
CA ALA A 498 10.16 -15.19 54.98
C ALA A 498 11.22 -14.47 55.83
N PHE A 499 11.04 -13.15 56.02
CA PHE A 499 12.00 -12.32 56.73
C PHE A 499 11.50 -11.91 58.15
N GLY A 500 10.21 -11.62 58.26
CA GLY A 500 9.61 -11.18 59.52
C GLY A 500 8.27 -10.48 59.33
N SER A 501 7.95 -9.54 60.21
CA SER A 501 6.74 -8.73 60.05
C SER A 501 7.03 -7.23 60.28
N TYR A 502 6.30 -6.36 59.58
CA TYR A 502 6.36 -4.92 59.74
C TYR A 502 4.96 -4.31 59.64
N ARG A 503 4.57 -3.54 60.68
CA ARG A 503 3.25 -2.91 60.77
C ARG A 503 2.07 -3.86 60.49
N GLY A 504 2.13 -5.06 61.07
CA GLY A 504 1.10 -6.08 60.92
C GLY A 504 1.15 -6.90 59.62
N LEU A 505 2.02 -6.54 58.66
CA LEU A 505 2.20 -7.24 57.39
C LEU A 505 3.45 -8.12 57.44
N GLN A 506 3.38 -9.31 56.82
CA GLN A 506 4.54 -10.21 56.74
C GLN A 506 5.52 -9.69 55.70
N MET A 507 6.82 -9.95 55.88
CA MET A 507 7.89 -9.57 54.99
C MET A 507 8.48 -10.81 54.32
N GLU A 508 8.58 -10.80 52.97
CA GLU A 508 9.28 -11.80 52.17
C GLU A 508 10.43 -11.11 51.41
N LEU A 509 11.66 -11.63 51.56
CA LEU A 509 12.83 -11.11 50.87
C LEU A 509 13.16 -12.01 49.67
N SER A 510 13.38 -11.44 48.49
CA SER A 510 13.79 -12.13 47.28
C SER A 510 14.84 -11.34 46.51
N PHE A 511 15.52 -12.00 45.58
CA PHE A 511 16.44 -11.36 44.63
C PHE A 511 15.88 -11.52 43.19
N ASP A 512 15.61 -10.39 42.56
CA ASP A 512 15.20 -10.39 41.17
C ASP A 512 16.45 -10.44 40.28
N SER A 513 16.64 -11.56 39.58
CA SER A 513 17.79 -11.80 38.69
C SER A 513 17.76 -10.96 37.42
N PHE A 514 16.59 -10.43 37.04
CA PHE A 514 16.44 -9.62 35.84
C PHE A 514 16.86 -8.16 36.11
N SER A 515 16.28 -7.54 37.15
CA SER A 515 16.68 -6.20 37.57
C SER A 515 17.99 -6.17 38.37
N ARG A 516 18.45 -7.33 38.87
CA ARG A 516 19.61 -7.50 39.76
C ARG A 516 19.46 -6.76 41.09
N GLU A 517 18.24 -6.67 41.57
CA GLU A 517 17.90 -5.93 42.79
C GLU A 517 17.27 -6.85 43.83
N TYR A 518 17.50 -6.52 45.12
CA TYR A 518 16.78 -7.19 46.19
C TYR A 518 15.40 -6.54 46.34
N GLN A 519 14.38 -7.37 46.50
CA GLN A 519 13.00 -6.95 46.73
C GLN A 519 12.51 -7.47 48.07
N MET A 520 11.93 -6.57 48.89
CA MET A 520 11.16 -6.92 50.05
C MET A 520 9.68 -6.78 49.70
N VAL A 521 8.89 -7.82 49.87
CA VAL A 521 7.43 -7.79 49.67
C VAL A 521 6.76 -7.74 51.00
N LEU A 522 6.03 -6.65 51.28
CA LEU A 522 5.10 -6.61 52.39
C LEU A 522 3.83 -7.34 51.97
N LYS A 523 3.52 -8.45 52.63
CA LYS A 523 2.44 -9.37 52.28
C LYS A 523 1.32 -9.28 53.30
N GLY A 524 0.23 -8.70 52.87
CA GLY A 524 -1.06 -8.74 53.52
C GLY A 524 -2.04 -9.62 52.78
N LYS A 525 -3.22 -9.11 52.49
CA LYS A 525 -4.14 -9.69 51.50
C LYS A 525 -3.66 -9.42 50.08
N THR A 526 -2.97 -8.30 49.88
CA THR A 526 -2.26 -7.97 48.64
C THR A 526 -0.75 -7.97 48.85
N ARG A 527 0.01 -7.85 47.75
CA ARG A 527 1.47 -7.80 47.80
C ARG A 527 1.96 -6.38 47.51
N HIS A 528 2.85 -5.89 48.36
CA HIS A 528 3.43 -4.56 48.24
C HIS A 528 4.95 -4.69 48.04
N PRO A 529 5.44 -4.81 46.80
CA PRO A 529 6.86 -4.96 46.54
C PRO A 529 7.61 -3.65 46.76
N VAL A 530 8.79 -3.75 47.37
CA VAL A 530 9.69 -2.64 47.72
C VAL A 530 11.09 -3.00 47.26
N THR A 531 11.65 -2.24 46.35
CA THR A 531 13.05 -2.41 45.94
C THR A 531 13.99 -1.89 47.04
N LEU A 532 14.91 -2.73 47.48
CA LEU A 532 15.86 -2.39 48.53
C LEU A 532 17.12 -1.74 47.92
N GLY A 533 17.68 -0.78 48.69
CA GLY A 533 18.95 -0.14 48.34
C GLY A 533 20.04 -0.44 49.38
N SER A 534 21.20 0.18 49.21
CA SER A 534 22.36 0.02 50.10
C SER A 534 22.28 0.84 51.40
N ASP A 535 21.29 1.73 51.53
CA ASP A 535 21.12 2.60 52.68
C ASP A 535 20.21 1.98 53.76
N LEU A 536 20.72 1.89 54.98
CA LEU A 536 20.03 1.32 56.15
C LEU A 536 18.68 2.00 56.44
N ARG A 537 18.69 3.33 56.54
CA ARG A 537 17.50 4.12 56.88
C ARG A 537 16.58 4.28 55.67
N GLY A 538 17.15 4.38 54.49
CA GLY A 538 16.42 4.50 53.24
C GLY A 538 15.52 3.29 52.94
N ASN A 539 15.93 2.09 53.35
CA ASN A 539 15.10 0.89 53.18
C ASN A 539 13.84 0.91 54.04
N LEU A 540 13.95 1.35 55.30
CA LEU A 540 12.79 1.52 56.18
C LEU A 540 11.84 2.58 55.66
N PHE A 541 12.38 3.70 55.17
CA PHE A 541 11.57 4.76 54.56
C PHE A 541 10.82 4.27 53.33
N ARG A 542 11.44 3.41 52.50
CA ARG A 542 10.78 2.81 51.34
C ARG A 542 9.65 1.87 51.76
N LEU A 543 9.80 1.09 52.83
CA LEU A 543 8.73 0.26 53.37
C LEU A 543 7.55 1.10 53.84
N ASP A 544 7.81 2.18 54.61
CA ASP A 544 6.77 3.10 55.06
C ASP A 544 6.08 3.80 53.87
N HIS A 545 6.85 4.22 52.89
CA HIS A 545 6.31 4.85 51.67
C HIS A 545 5.40 3.89 50.88
N ALA A 546 5.75 2.62 50.81
CA ALA A 546 4.92 1.62 50.15
C ALA A 546 3.58 1.41 50.82
N LEU A 547 3.55 1.46 52.16
CA LEU A 547 2.32 1.41 52.97
C LEU A 547 1.52 2.71 52.86
N ALA A 548 2.18 3.88 52.94
CA ALA A 548 1.55 5.16 52.72
C ALA A 548 0.94 5.33 51.33
N GLY A 549 1.42 4.56 50.33
CA GLY A 549 0.90 4.54 48.98
C GLY A 549 -0.36 3.66 48.77
N ILE A 550 -0.79 2.90 49.80
CA ILE A 550 -1.99 2.02 49.66
C ILE A 550 -3.26 2.83 49.33
N PRO A 551 -3.57 3.97 50.01
CA PRO A 551 -4.76 4.76 49.69
C PRO A 551 -4.80 5.22 48.24
N VAL A 552 -3.68 5.66 47.71
CA VAL A 552 -3.59 6.11 46.30
C VAL A 552 -3.84 4.95 45.32
N ARG A 553 -3.32 3.75 45.60
CA ARG A 553 -3.59 2.55 44.81
C ARG A 553 -5.03 2.10 44.90
N LEU A 554 -5.65 2.24 46.07
CA LEU A 554 -7.06 1.94 46.28
C LEU A 554 -7.95 2.89 45.44
N GLU A 555 -7.66 4.18 45.47
CA GLU A 555 -8.35 5.19 44.65
C GLU A 555 -8.20 4.88 43.15
N GLN A 556 -6.98 4.56 42.70
CA GLN A 556 -6.71 4.17 41.30
C GLN A 556 -7.46 2.89 40.89
N ALA A 557 -7.51 1.89 41.76
CA ALA A 557 -8.25 0.66 41.51
C ALA A 557 -9.76 0.92 41.42
N GLY A 558 -10.31 1.78 42.32
CA GLY A 558 -11.70 2.20 42.29
C GLY A 558 -12.05 2.97 41.00
N ALA A 559 -11.19 3.92 40.60
CA ALA A 559 -11.37 4.66 39.34
C ALA A 559 -11.35 3.73 38.11
N ARG A 560 -10.45 2.74 38.10
CA ARG A 560 -10.37 1.75 37.03
C ARG A 560 -11.61 0.85 36.96
N LEU A 561 -12.16 0.46 38.12
CA LEU A 561 -13.40 -0.31 38.17
C LEU A 561 -14.58 0.50 37.62
N ALA A 562 -14.70 1.77 37.97
CA ALA A 562 -15.72 2.66 37.43
C ALA A 562 -15.57 2.85 35.88
N ASP A 563 -14.35 2.97 35.39
CA ASP A 563 -14.08 3.07 33.95
C ASP A 563 -14.46 1.77 33.22
N LEU A 564 -14.15 0.59 33.77
CA LEU A 564 -14.57 -0.70 33.23
C LEU A 564 -16.10 -0.86 33.20
N GLN A 565 -16.81 -0.37 34.23
CA GLN A 565 -18.27 -0.34 34.26
C GLN A 565 -18.84 0.53 33.13
N ASN A 566 -18.30 1.73 32.95
CA ASN A 566 -18.71 2.63 31.86
C ASN A 566 -18.44 2.00 30.48
N GLN A 567 -17.28 1.35 30.31
CA GLN A 567 -16.96 0.64 29.07
C GLN A 567 -17.92 -0.54 28.82
N GLN A 568 -18.30 -1.28 29.86
CA GLN A 568 -19.26 -2.37 29.76
C GLN A 568 -20.65 -1.86 29.34
N GLU A 569 -21.12 -0.74 29.91
CA GLU A 569 -22.39 -0.12 29.53
C GLU A 569 -22.36 0.37 28.08
N ALA A 570 -21.29 1.04 27.66
CA ALA A 570 -21.11 1.46 26.27
C ALA A 570 -21.10 0.26 25.31
N ALA A 571 -20.42 -0.83 25.70
CA ALA A 571 -20.39 -2.06 24.93
C ALA A 571 -21.78 -2.72 24.82
N ARG A 572 -22.58 -2.70 25.91
CA ARG A 572 -23.98 -3.18 25.88
C ARG A 572 -24.86 -2.34 24.97
N ALA A 573 -24.68 -1.01 24.96
CA ALA A 573 -25.43 -0.10 24.10
C ALA A 573 -25.06 -0.27 22.61
N GLU A 574 -23.87 -0.76 22.31
CA GLU A 574 -23.39 -1.01 20.93
C GLU A 574 -23.78 -2.40 20.43
N LEU A 575 -23.95 -3.38 21.35
CA LEU A 575 -24.32 -4.75 21.00
C LEU A 575 -25.72 -4.80 20.34
N GLY A 576 -25.85 -5.51 19.24
CA GLY A 576 -27.10 -5.71 18.52
C GLY A 576 -27.48 -4.55 17.58
N LYS A 577 -26.65 -3.50 17.44
CA LYS A 577 -26.92 -2.48 16.44
C LYS A 577 -26.85 -3.08 15.03
N PRO A 578 -27.82 -2.74 14.16
CA PRO A 578 -27.82 -3.23 12.78
C PRO A 578 -26.64 -2.65 12.01
N PHE A 579 -26.24 -3.36 10.96
CA PHE A 579 -25.18 -2.85 10.06
C PHE A 579 -25.63 -1.50 9.44
N PRO A 580 -24.83 -0.42 9.58
CA PRO A 580 -25.27 0.93 9.17
C PRO A 580 -25.55 1.08 7.68
N GLN A 581 -24.95 0.22 6.84
CA GLN A 581 -25.07 0.28 5.38
C GLN A 581 -25.92 -0.87 4.80
N GLU A 582 -26.79 -1.49 5.60
CA GLU A 582 -27.62 -2.61 5.17
C GLU A 582 -28.56 -2.24 4.01
N SER A 583 -29.17 -1.05 4.07
CA SER A 583 -30.04 -0.55 2.99
C SER A 583 -29.29 -0.32 1.68
N LEU A 584 -28.08 0.24 1.77
CA LEU A 584 -27.23 0.47 0.60
C LEU A 584 -26.73 -0.85 0.00
N LEU A 585 -26.37 -1.83 0.83
CA LEU A 585 -25.99 -3.16 0.36
C LEU A 585 -27.14 -3.83 -0.38
N ARG A 586 -28.36 -3.71 0.12
CA ARG A 586 -29.55 -4.26 -0.53
C ARG A 586 -29.83 -3.59 -1.87
N GLU A 587 -29.89 -2.26 -1.91
CA GLU A 587 -30.12 -1.48 -3.13
C GLU A 587 -29.11 -1.84 -4.24
N LYS A 588 -27.82 -1.88 -3.89
CA LYS A 588 -26.79 -2.20 -4.86
C LYS A 588 -26.78 -3.68 -5.29
N SER A 589 -27.14 -4.59 -4.39
CA SER A 589 -27.29 -6.02 -4.74
C SER A 589 -28.49 -6.26 -5.66
N ASP A 590 -29.61 -5.56 -5.44
CA ASP A 590 -30.77 -5.64 -6.29
C ASP A 590 -30.47 -5.07 -7.69
N ARG A 591 -29.77 -3.93 -7.76
CA ARG A 591 -29.33 -3.35 -9.04
C ARG A 591 -28.35 -4.25 -9.80
N LEU A 592 -27.42 -4.90 -9.09
CA LEU A 592 -26.49 -5.87 -9.69
C LEU A 592 -27.25 -7.06 -10.31
N ALA A 593 -28.27 -7.57 -9.60
CA ALA A 593 -29.08 -8.67 -10.11
C ALA A 593 -29.92 -8.27 -11.36
N GLU A 594 -30.39 -7.01 -11.42
CA GLU A 594 -31.06 -6.47 -12.62
C GLU A 594 -30.10 -6.41 -13.82
N LEU A 595 -28.88 -5.92 -13.61
CA LEU A 595 -27.86 -5.85 -14.67
C LEU A 595 -27.45 -7.22 -15.16
N ASP A 596 -27.30 -8.20 -14.25
CA ASP A 596 -27.03 -9.60 -14.61
C ASP A 596 -28.13 -10.17 -15.50
N ALA A 597 -29.41 -9.89 -15.19
CA ALA A 597 -30.52 -10.35 -16.00
C ALA A 597 -30.55 -9.68 -17.39
N LEU A 598 -30.27 -8.37 -17.46
CA LEU A 598 -30.22 -7.62 -18.71
C LEU A 598 -29.08 -8.08 -19.63
N LEU A 599 -27.87 -8.28 -19.09
CA LEU A 599 -26.70 -8.72 -19.84
C LEU A 599 -26.83 -10.16 -20.33
N ASN A 600 -27.43 -11.06 -19.51
CA ASN A 600 -27.72 -12.44 -19.93
C ASN A 600 -28.79 -12.48 -21.04
N MET A 601 -29.74 -11.55 -21.08
CA MET A 601 -30.71 -11.43 -22.16
C MET A 601 -30.08 -10.89 -23.45
N GLU A 602 -29.09 -9.99 -23.36
CA GLU A 602 -28.34 -9.48 -24.54
C GLU A 602 -27.41 -10.55 -25.10
N GLU A 603 -26.67 -11.29 -24.26
CA GLU A 603 -25.84 -12.41 -24.70
C GLU A 603 -26.67 -13.50 -25.43
N GLY A 604 -27.85 -13.84 -24.92
CA GLY A 604 -28.76 -14.78 -25.57
C GLY A 604 -29.36 -14.27 -26.88
N ARG A 605 -29.43 -12.95 -27.10
CA ARG A 605 -29.83 -12.36 -28.39
C ARG A 605 -28.67 -12.33 -29.38
N GLU A 606 -27.47 -11.99 -28.96
CA GLU A 606 -26.29 -11.99 -29.81
C GLU A 606 -25.91 -13.40 -30.26
N GLU A 607 -26.01 -14.42 -29.41
CA GLU A 607 -25.80 -15.83 -29.80
C GLU A 607 -26.83 -16.31 -30.79
N THR A 608 -28.09 -15.88 -30.69
CA THR A 608 -29.14 -16.23 -31.66
C THR A 608 -28.97 -15.52 -32.99
N GLU A 609 -28.49 -14.28 -33.03
CA GLU A 609 -28.15 -13.56 -34.28
C GLU A 609 -26.88 -14.10 -34.93
N HIS A 610 -25.85 -14.44 -34.16
CA HIS A 610 -24.64 -15.10 -34.64
C HIS A 610 -24.93 -16.50 -35.21
N ARG A 611 -25.86 -17.24 -34.61
CA ARG A 611 -26.31 -18.54 -35.13
C ARG A 611 -27.08 -18.40 -36.44
N LYS A 612 -27.99 -17.41 -36.54
CA LYS A 612 -28.71 -17.09 -37.80
C LYS A 612 -27.78 -16.61 -38.92
N ASN A 613 -26.74 -15.87 -38.63
CA ASN A 613 -25.74 -15.42 -39.61
C ASN A 613 -24.75 -16.52 -40.02
N ARG A 614 -24.58 -17.58 -39.21
CA ARG A 614 -23.80 -18.78 -39.59
C ARG A 614 -24.58 -19.74 -40.49
N GLU A 615 -25.89 -19.84 -40.31
CA GLU A 615 -26.76 -20.71 -41.16
C GLU A 615 -26.96 -20.16 -42.59
N GLY A 616 -26.65 -18.88 -42.84
CA GLY A 616 -26.80 -18.24 -44.17
C GLY A 616 -25.56 -18.23 -45.05
N ARG A 617 -24.41 -18.78 -44.61
CA ARG A 617 -23.21 -18.87 -45.47
C ARG A 617 -23.03 -20.30 -45.96
N PRO A 618 -23.06 -20.55 -47.30
CA PRO A 618 -22.75 -21.88 -47.85
C PRO A 618 -21.29 -22.24 -47.54
N SER A 619 -21.11 -23.43 -46.98
CA SER A 619 -19.79 -24.00 -46.66
C SER A 619 -18.89 -24.00 -47.87
N VAL A 620 -17.70 -23.41 -47.76
CA VAL A 620 -16.67 -23.37 -48.80
C VAL A 620 -16.13 -24.77 -49.11
N LEU A 621 -16.51 -25.81 -48.35
CA LEU A 621 -16.08 -27.19 -48.54
C LEU A 621 -16.89 -28.00 -49.57
N THR A 622 -17.98 -27.44 -50.13
CA THR A 622 -18.81 -28.14 -51.14
C THR A 622 -18.25 -28.03 -52.56
N GLY A 623 -17.13 -27.34 -52.79
CA GLY A 623 -16.55 -27.12 -54.12
C GLY A 623 -15.25 -27.88 -54.44
N LEU A 624 -14.71 -28.66 -53.53
CA LEU A 624 -13.46 -29.42 -53.77
C LEU A 624 -13.73 -30.90 -53.99
N ASN A 625 -13.90 -31.26 -55.28
CA ASN A 625 -13.82 -32.65 -55.75
C ASN A 625 -12.37 -33.16 -55.62
N VAL A 626 -12.06 -33.85 -54.53
CA VAL A 626 -10.78 -34.53 -54.34
C VAL A 626 -10.87 -35.90 -55.00
N LYS A 627 -10.16 -36.07 -56.09
CA LYS A 627 -9.88 -37.38 -56.69
C LYS A 627 -9.11 -38.24 -55.67
N THR A 628 -9.70 -39.34 -55.27
CA THR A 628 -9.05 -40.38 -54.48
C THR A 628 -7.94 -41.06 -55.23
N VAL A 629 -6.72 -41.01 -54.70
CA VAL A 629 -5.60 -41.87 -55.13
C VAL A 629 -5.52 -43.02 -54.12
N PRO A 630 -5.43 -44.31 -54.61
CA PRO A 630 -5.44 -45.47 -53.74
C PRO A 630 -4.11 -45.65 -53.00
N HIS A 631 -4.20 -45.94 -51.72
CA HIS A 631 -3.06 -46.35 -50.87
C HIS A 631 -2.76 -47.85 -51.10
N PRO A 632 -1.48 -48.26 -51.14
CA PRO A 632 -1.09 -49.67 -51.09
C PRO A 632 -1.07 -50.17 -49.63
N SER A 633 -1.62 -51.35 -49.49
CA SER A 633 -1.69 -52.20 -48.30
C SER A 633 -0.31 -52.68 -47.86
N GLY A 634 -0.16 -52.82 -46.54
CA GLY A 634 0.70 -53.84 -45.96
C GLY A 634 1.76 -53.40 -44.96
N LYS A 635 1.58 -53.64 -43.69
CA LYS A 635 2.20 -54.72 -42.91
C LYS A 635 1.94 -54.53 -41.41
N GLN A 636 1.36 -55.55 -40.83
CA GLN A 636 1.31 -55.81 -39.42
C GLN A 636 2.71 -55.85 -38.81
N ARG A 637 2.88 -55.34 -37.59
CA ARG A 637 3.91 -55.79 -36.68
C ARG A 637 3.40 -55.77 -35.23
N GLU A 638 3.63 -56.91 -34.68
CA GLU A 638 3.29 -57.51 -33.41
C GLU A 638 3.65 -56.72 -32.17
N THR A 639 2.80 -56.94 -31.19
CA THR A 639 3.00 -56.76 -29.74
C THR A 639 4.26 -57.42 -29.21
N ARG A 640 4.96 -56.72 -28.30
CA ARG A 640 5.81 -57.34 -27.27
C ARG A 640 5.71 -56.58 -25.95
N GLU A 641 5.07 -57.24 -25.01
CA GLU A 641 5.25 -57.03 -23.58
C GLU A 641 6.66 -57.38 -23.14
N THR A 642 7.19 -56.67 -22.19
CA THR A 642 8.08 -57.09 -21.06
C THR A 642 8.22 -55.89 -20.14
N SER A 643 7.63 -55.87 -19.03
CA SER A 643 7.93 -56.23 -17.62
C SER A 643 9.31 -55.89 -17.09
N GLU A 644 9.26 -55.24 -15.90
CA GLU A 644 10.23 -55.20 -14.79
C GLU A 644 11.55 -54.44 -15.00
N GLU A 645 12.16 -53.77 -14.06
CA GLU A 645 12.13 -53.58 -12.58
C GLU A 645 13.25 -52.57 -12.21
N VAL A 646 13.00 -51.79 -11.14
CA VAL A 646 13.97 -51.37 -10.10
C VAL A 646 15.27 -50.62 -10.49
N LEU A 647 15.35 -49.33 -10.19
CA LEU A 647 16.19 -48.77 -9.12
C LEU A 647 15.90 -47.27 -8.95
#